data_fd0bcef4d6d79c791775ed8589356fd3
#
_entry.id   fd0bcef4d6d79c791775ed8589356fd3
#
_cell.length_a   1.000
_cell.length_b   1.000
_cell.length_c   1.000
_cell.angle_alpha   90.00
_cell.angle_beta   90.00
_cell.angle_gamma   90.00
#
_symmetry.space_group_name_H-M   'P 1'
#
loop_
_entity.id
_entity.type
_entity.pdbx_description
1 polymer ?
#
loop_
_entity_poly.entity_id
_entity_poly.type
_entity_poly.pdbx_seq_one_letter_code
_entity_poly.pdbx_strand_id
1 'polypeptide(L)'
;MVHFEQWEGFEGRIWREEVNVRDFIQKNYKPYAGDERFLAGPTEATDKLWGILQKLQKEERAKGGVLDMETHVVSGLTAYGAGYISEADKALEQIVGLQTDKPLKRAFMPFGGIKMAEEACRNYGYEPDPELHRIFTEYAPTHNEGVFMAYTPEMKKARHNKIITGLPDTYGRGRIVGDYRRVALYGIDFLIEEKTKDLANCGDGTMTEDVIRLREEIAKQIKALKGMKAMAAAYGFDISKPAANAKEACQWLYFGYLAAIKTQNGAAMSVGRISTFLDIYMERDLARGLITEAQAQELIDHMVMKFRMVKFARIPSYNALFSGDPVWATLEVGGIGVDGRSMVTKNDYRFLHTLENMGPSPEPNMTVLYSEDLPDAFKHYAAKISVLTSSVQYENDDVMKPVWGDDYSICCCVSATQTGKEMQFFGARANLAKCLLYALNGGVDVKTREQVGPAYRPVAGEVLDYDEVIAAYDRMMDWLAGLYVNTLNLIQYMHDKYYYEAAEMALIDTDVRRTFATGIAGFSHVVDSLSAIKYAKVTPIRDETGLIVDFKTEGDFPRYGNDDDRADDIAVWLLGKFLEKIKKRHTYRDSEPTTSILTITSNVVYGKATGSMPDGRKAGEPLSPGANPSYGAEKNGLLASLNSTAKLPYHWALDGISNTQTINPGALGHNDEERAKNLVQVMDGYFMQGAHHLNVNVFGTEKLIDAMEHPEKEEYANFTIRVSGYAVKFIDLTREQQLDVIARTCHDRM
;
A
#
# COMPACT_ATOMS: atom_id res chain seq x y z
N MET A 1 32.43 -16.72 16.20
CA MET A 1 32.61 -15.65 15.17
C MET A 1 31.86 -16.11 13.93
N VAL A 2 30.87 -15.37 13.48
CA VAL A 2 30.12 -15.69 12.25
C VAL A 2 31.07 -15.50 11.07
N HIS A 3 31.19 -16.49 10.20
CA HIS A 3 32.02 -16.40 9.00
C HIS A 3 31.17 -15.81 7.89
N PHE A 4 31.50 -14.61 7.45
CA PHE A 4 30.86 -13.97 6.30
C PHE A 4 31.59 -14.35 5.03
N GLU A 5 30.85 -14.58 3.94
CA GLU A 5 31.44 -14.67 2.62
C GLU A 5 32.07 -13.32 2.25
N GLN A 6 33.25 -13.35 1.62
CA GLN A 6 33.91 -12.11 1.23
C GLN A 6 33.25 -11.55 -0.02
N TRP A 7 32.53 -10.47 0.17
CA TRP A 7 31.98 -9.63 -0.89
C TRP A 7 32.77 -8.34 -0.98
N GLU A 8 32.85 -7.76 -2.17
CA GLU A 8 33.51 -6.47 -2.34
C GLU A 8 32.82 -5.40 -1.46
N GLY A 9 33.60 -4.74 -0.61
CA GLY A 9 33.13 -3.70 0.28
C GLY A 9 32.22 -4.12 1.42
N PHE A 10 32.05 -5.44 1.66
CA PHE A 10 31.32 -5.95 2.82
C PHE A 10 32.22 -6.77 3.73
N GLU A 11 32.39 -6.32 4.97
CA GLU A 11 33.26 -6.94 5.96
C GLU A 11 32.49 -7.56 7.13
N GLY A 12 31.17 -7.71 7.02
CA GLY A 12 30.32 -8.24 8.08
C GLY A 12 30.14 -7.31 9.27
N ARG A 13 30.25 -6.01 9.03
CA ARG A 13 30.10 -4.99 10.06
C ARG A 13 28.69 -4.40 10.09
N ILE A 14 28.50 -3.49 11.01
CA ILE A 14 27.24 -2.88 11.39
C ILE A 14 26.58 -2.18 10.20
N TRP A 15 25.27 -2.37 10.02
CA TRP A 15 24.46 -1.72 9.00
C TRP A 15 24.29 -0.19 9.15
N ARG A 16 24.76 0.39 10.25
CA ARG A 16 24.70 1.84 10.54
C ARG A 16 25.88 2.61 10.00
N GLU A 17 26.98 1.94 9.72
CA GLU A 17 28.19 2.53 9.20
C GLU A 17 28.18 2.55 7.67
N GLU A 18 29.28 2.90 7.05
CA GLU A 18 29.44 2.96 5.60
C GLU A 18 29.20 1.62 4.89
N VAL A 19 29.34 0.49 5.60
CA VAL A 19 29.12 -0.85 5.06
C VAL A 19 27.80 -1.41 5.58
N ASN A 20 26.74 -1.23 4.82
CA ASN A 20 25.37 -1.66 5.08
C ASN A 20 24.79 -2.41 3.87
N VAL A 21 23.53 -2.83 3.95
CA VAL A 21 22.87 -3.56 2.86
C VAL A 21 22.88 -2.76 1.56
N ARG A 22 22.60 -1.45 1.62
CA ARG A 22 22.65 -0.57 0.45
C ARG A 22 24.04 -0.56 -0.18
N ASP A 23 25.11 -0.37 0.59
CA ASP A 23 26.48 -0.34 0.08
C ASP A 23 26.93 -1.69 -0.43
N PHE A 24 26.50 -2.78 0.21
CA PHE A 24 26.70 -4.13 -0.33
C PHE A 24 26.09 -4.28 -1.72
N ILE A 25 24.84 -3.81 -1.91
CA ILE A 25 24.18 -3.85 -3.21
C ILE A 25 24.98 -3.02 -4.23
N GLN A 26 25.27 -1.76 -3.92
CA GLN A 26 25.95 -0.84 -4.85
C GLN A 26 27.33 -1.32 -5.30
N LYS A 27 28.02 -2.09 -4.46
CA LYS A 27 29.35 -2.61 -4.78
C LYS A 27 29.33 -3.95 -5.54
N ASN A 28 28.26 -4.73 -5.42
CA ASN A 28 28.24 -6.12 -5.91
C ASN A 28 27.25 -6.36 -7.05
N TYR A 29 26.21 -5.55 -7.23
CA TYR A 29 25.28 -5.76 -8.33
C TYR A 29 25.90 -5.38 -9.69
N LYS A 30 25.40 -6.01 -10.74
CA LYS A 30 25.76 -5.73 -12.10
C LYS A 30 24.51 -5.33 -12.89
N PRO A 31 24.46 -4.10 -13.43
CA PRO A 31 23.35 -3.70 -14.29
C PRO A 31 23.20 -4.65 -15.47
N TYR A 32 21.97 -4.97 -15.80
CA TYR A 32 21.62 -5.77 -16.96
C TYR A 32 20.99 -4.88 -18.04
N ALA A 33 21.65 -4.77 -19.18
CA ALA A 33 21.18 -3.97 -20.32
C ALA A 33 20.67 -4.84 -21.50
N GLY A 34 20.55 -6.15 -21.29
CA GLY A 34 19.98 -7.07 -22.27
C GLY A 34 18.44 -7.06 -22.24
N ASP A 35 17.87 -8.04 -22.94
CA ASP A 35 16.42 -8.22 -23.05
C ASP A 35 15.94 -9.50 -22.34
N GLU A 36 14.66 -9.81 -22.49
CA GLU A 36 13.96 -10.91 -21.84
C GLU A 36 14.28 -12.31 -22.37
N ARG A 37 15.11 -12.48 -23.41
CA ARG A 37 15.38 -13.78 -24.07
C ARG A 37 16.05 -14.83 -23.20
N PHE A 38 16.63 -14.45 -22.04
CA PHE A 38 17.19 -15.40 -21.08
C PHE A 38 16.13 -16.03 -20.17
N LEU A 39 14.92 -15.45 -20.10
CA LEU A 39 13.84 -15.92 -19.22
C LEU A 39 13.43 -17.35 -19.56
N ALA A 40 13.16 -18.13 -18.52
CA ALA A 40 12.68 -19.50 -18.65
C ALA A 40 11.19 -19.57 -18.32
N GLY A 41 10.47 -20.44 -19.01
CA GLY A 41 9.11 -20.81 -18.63
C GLY A 41 9.07 -21.51 -17.28
N PRO A 42 7.85 -21.77 -16.75
CA PRO A 42 7.68 -22.44 -15.46
C PRO A 42 8.27 -23.85 -15.53
N THR A 43 8.89 -24.28 -14.43
CA THR A 43 9.34 -25.68 -14.29
C THR A 43 8.16 -26.60 -14.00
N GLU A 44 8.35 -27.92 -14.12
CA GLU A 44 7.33 -28.90 -13.73
C GLU A 44 6.93 -28.75 -12.25
N ALA A 45 7.85 -28.36 -11.37
CA ALA A 45 7.58 -28.09 -9.97
C ALA A 45 6.71 -26.85 -9.81
N THR A 46 7.02 -25.76 -10.52
CA THR A 46 6.21 -24.54 -10.55
C THR A 46 4.80 -24.84 -11.01
N ASP A 47 4.64 -25.52 -12.17
CA ASP A 47 3.32 -25.84 -12.73
C ASP A 47 2.50 -26.72 -11.77
N LYS A 48 3.11 -27.72 -11.16
CA LYS A 48 2.44 -28.61 -10.23
C LYS A 48 1.96 -27.90 -8.97
N LEU A 49 2.84 -27.13 -8.32
CA LEU A 49 2.51 -26.40 -7.09
C LEU A 49 1.48 -25.28 -7.38
N TRP A 50 1.64 -24.57 -8.47
CA TRP A 50 0.69 -23.55 -8.88
C TRP A 50 -0.69 -24.15 -9.23
N GLY A 51 -0.73 -25.28 -9.92
CA GLY A 51 -1.96 -26.01 -10.18
C GLY A 51 -2.70 -26.44 -8.90
N ILE A 52 -1.98 -26.85 -7.85
CA ILE A 52 -2.57 -27.14 -6.54
C ILE A 52 -3.17 -25.86 -5.94
N LEU A 53 -2.43 -24.74 -5.95
CA LEU A 53 -2.91 -23.47 -5.41
C LEU A 53 -4.12 -22.93 -6.18
N GLN A 54 -4.13 -23.01 -7.51
CA GLN A 54 -5.29 -22.61 -8.32
C GLN A 54 -6.55 -23.41 -7.96
N LYS A 55 -6.40 -24.72 -7.72
CA LYS A 55 -7.50 -25.56 -7.26
C LYS A 55 -8.03 -25.12 -5.89
N LEU A 56 -7.13 -24.86 -4.93
CA LEU A 56 -7.51 -24.36 -3.60
C LEU A 56 -8.16 -22.97 -3.67
N GLN A 57 -7.69 -22.07 -4.52
CA GLN A 57 -8.30 -20.77 -4.76
C GLN A 57 -9.69 -20.87 -5.39
N LYS A 58 -9.89 -21.85 -6.28
CA LYS A 58 -11.22 -22.14 -6.84
C LYS A 58 -12.19 -22.65 -5.77
N GLU A 59 -11.71 -23.53 -4.88
CA GLU A 59 -12.48 -23.98 -3.71
C GLU A 59 -12.78 -22.84 -2.74
N GLU A 60 -11.80 -21.94 -2.49
CA GLU A 60 -11.98 -20.73 -1.67
C GLU A 60 -13.10 -19.84 -2.22
N ARG A 61 -13.10 -19.58 -3.53
CA ARG A 61 -14.19 -18.82 -4.19
C ARG A 61 -15.54 -19.51 -4.05
N ALA A 62 -15.59 -20.81 -4.26
CA ALA A 62 -16.84 -21.59 -4.14
C ALA A 62 -17.41 -21.58 -2.72
N LYS A 63 -16.57 -21.35 -1.71
CA LYS A 63 -16.94 -21.19 -0.29
C LYS A 63 -17.21 -19.72 0.12
N GLY A 64 -17.34 -18.79 -0.81
CA GLY A 64 -17.59 -17.39 -0.51
C GLY A 64 -16.35 -16.58 -0.12
N GLY A 65 -15.15 -17.02 -0.53
CA GLY A 65 -13.89 -16.28 -0.37
C GLY A 65 -13.06 -16.66 0.86
N VAL A 66 -13.45 -17.73 1.60
CA VAL A 66 -12.66 -18.28 2.71
C VAL A 66 -12.58 -19.79 2.61
N LEU A 67 -11.38 -20.32 2.44
CA LEU A 67 -11.15 -21.76 2.40
C LEU A 67 -11.16 -22.39 3.79
N ASP A 68 -10.39 -21.83 4.70
CA ASP A 68 -10.23 -22.28 6.08
C ASP A 68 -9.77 -21.12 6.97
N MET A 69 -10.06 -21.21 8.28
CA MET A 69 -9.70 -20.20 9.26
C MET A 69 -9.30 -20.86 10.58
N GLU A 70 -8.21 -20.36 11.18
CA GLU A 70 -7.83 -20.76 12.54
C GLU A 70 -8.75 -20.11 13.58
N THR A 71 -9.18 -20.88 14.57
CA THR A 71 -10.11 -20.42 15.62
C THR A 71 -9.58 -20.68 17.04
N HIS A 72 -8.47 -21.41 17.19
CA HIS A 72 -7.96 -21.88 18.48
C HIS A 72 -6.58 -21.32 18.85
N VAL A 73 -5.74 -21.04 17.84
CA VAL A 73 -4.36 -20.58 18.04
C VAL A 73 -4.26 -19.11 17.67
N VAL A 74 -3.80 -18.29 18.60
CA VAL A 74 -3.48 -16.89 18.35
C VAL A 74 -2.18 -16.82 17.55
N SER A 75 -2.14 -15.96 16.53
CA SER A 75 -0.99 -15.78 15.67
C SER A 75 0.28 -15.38 16.44
N GLY A 76 1.40 -15.93 16.00
CA GLY A 76 2.72 -15.65 16.54
C GLY A 76 3.78 -16.44 15.77
N LEU A 77 5.05 -16.11 15.95
CA LEU A 77 6.16 -16.67 15.16
C LEU A 77 6.21 -18.21 15.21
N THR A 78 5.91 -18.79 16.34
CA THR A 78 5.96 -20.25 16.58
C THR A 78 4.60 -20.85 16.87
N ALA A 79 3.51 -20.13 16.57
CA ALA A 79 2.15 -20.53 16.94
C ALA A 79 1.63 -21.75 16.16
N TYR A 80 2.16 -21.98 14.95
CA TYR A 80 1.68 -23.02 14.03
C TYR A 80 2.81 -24.01 13.73
N GLY A 81 2.45 -25.26 13.48
CA GLY A 81 3.37 -26.24 12.93
C GLY A 81 3.87 -25.88 11.52
N ALA A 82 4.94 -26.49 11.07
CA ALA A 82 5.47 -26.30 9.73
C ALA A 82 4.42 -26.73 8.68
N GLY A 83 4.05 -25.79 7.80
CA GLY A 83 3.05 -26.00 6.75
C GLY A 83 3.67 -25.91 5.36
N TYR A 84 3.10 -26.67 4.41
CA TYR A 84 3.52 -26.74 3.02
C TYR A 84 2.30 -26.54 2.10
N ILE A 85 2.52 -26.15 0.85
CA ILE A 85 1.46 -26.08 -0.19
C ILE A 85 0.86 -27.48 -0.37
N SER A 86 1.73 -28.50 -0.40
CA SER A 86 1.33 -29.91 -0.45
C SER A 86 2.29 -30.72 0.40
N GLU A 87 1.81 -31.37 1.45
CA GLU A 87 2.66 -32.26 2.26
C GLU A 87 3.22 -33.43 1.44
N ALA A 88 2.44 -33.94 0.48
CA ALA A 88 2.88 -35.03 -0.41
C ALA A 88 3.98 -34.56 -1.39
N ASP A 89 3.97 -33.31 -1.79
CA ASP A 89 4.87 -32.76 -2.80
C ASP A 89 5.85 -31.73 -2.21
N LYS A 90 6.02 -31.69 -0.90
CA LYS A 90 6.87 -30.69 -0.21
C LYS A 90 8.32 -30.66 -0.69
N ALA A 91 8.83 -31.76 -1.23
CA ALA A 91 10.16 -31.82 -1.81
C ALA A 91 10.34 -30.94 -3.07
N LEU A 92 9.23 -30.57 -3.72
CA LEU A 92 9.22 -29.68 -4.87
C LEU A 92 9.29 -28.19 -4.47
N GLU A 93 8.91 -27.87 -3.22
CA GLU A 93 8.91 -26.47 -2.76
C GLU A 93 10.33 -25.96 -2.57
N GLN A 94 10.78 -25.05 -3.42
CA GLN A 94 12.09 -24.42 -3.28
C GLN A 94 12.11 -23.38 -2.15
N ILE A 95 10.99 -22.72 -1.91
CA ILE A 95 10.77 -21.79 -0.82
C ILE A 95 9.67 -22.33 0.08
N VAL A 96 9.98 -22.61 1.34
CA VAL A 96 9.06 -23.18 2.31
C VAL A 96 8.60 -22.14 3.34
N GLY A 97 7.48 -22.42 4.01
CA GLY A 97 6.91 -21.59 5.06
C GLY A 97 5.55 -21.04 4.68
N LEU A 98 4.61 -21.12 5.61
CA LEU A 98 3.25 -20.60 5.48
C LEU A 98 2.91 -19.72 6.68
N GLN A 99 1.97 -18.83 6.51
CA GLN A 99 1.44 -17.99 7.58
C GLN A 99 0.82 -18.83 8.70
N THR A 100 0.18 -19.95 8.35
CA THR A 100 -0.39 -20.96 9.26
C THR A 100 0.20 -22.34 8.95
N ASP A 101 -0.45 -23.40 9.39
CA ASP A 101 -0.08 -24.80 9.13
C ASP A 101 -0.60 -25.33 7.77
N LYS A 102 -1.47 -24.56 7.08
CA LYS A 102 -2.07 -24.97 5.80
C LYS A 102 -2.14 -23.81 4.80
N PRO A 103 -2.05 -24.07 3.50
CA PRO A 103 -2.20 -23.05 2.48
C PRO A 103 -3.60 -22.43 2.53
N LEU A 104 -3.67 -21.10 2.36
CA LEU A 104 -4.90 -20.29 2.37
C LEU A 104 -5.74 -20.37 3.67
N LYS A 105 -5.25 -21.01 4.72
CA LYS A 105 -5.85 -20.96 6.04
C LYS A 105 -5.52 -19.63 6.71
N ARG A 106 -6.53 -18.87 7.09
CA ARG A 106 -6.39 -17.54 7.68
C ARG A 106 -5.96 -17.62 9.12
N ALA A 107 -5.03 -16.77 9.53
CA ALA A 107 -4.57 -16.69 10.92
C ALA A 107 -5.62 -15.97 11.80
N PHE A 108 -5.75 -16.44 13.04
CA PHE A 108 -6.53 -15.75 14.07
C PHE A 108 -5.68 -14.63 14.69
N MET A 109 -6.01 -13.38 14.35
CA MET A 109 -5.25 -12.19 14.75
C MET A 109 -6.17 -11.19 15.47
N PRO A 110 -6.15 -11.12 16.81
CA PRO A 110 -7.07 -10.28 17.58
C PRO A 110 -6.60 -8.82 17.74
N PHE A 111 -5.82 -8.27 16.81
CA PHE A 111 -5.31 -6.89 16.92
C PHE A 111 -6.40 -5.84 16.87
N GLY A 112 -7.47 -6.08 16.10
CA GLY A 112 -8.64 -5.25 16.07
C GLY A 112 -9.59 -5.42 17.27
N GLY A 113 -9.14 -6.15 18.29
CA GLY A 113 -9.94 -6.53 19.43
C GLY A 113 -10.59 -7.92 19.26
N ILE A 114 -10.82 -8.58 20.39
CA ILE A 114 -11.40 -9.93 20.37
C ILE A 114 -12.79 -9.96 19.70
N LYS A 115 -13.60 -8.90 19.88
CA LYS A 115 -14.92 -8.81 19.23
C LYS A 115 -14.83 -8.88 17.70
N MET A 116 -13.84 -8.18 17.12
CA MET A 116 -13.61 -8.20 15.66
C MET A 116 -13.15 -9.58 15.18
N ALA A 117 -12.25 -10.22 15.94
CA ALA A 117 -11.78 -11.57 15.64
C ALA A 117 -12.92 -12.59 15.70
N GLU A 118 -13.78 -12.52 16.72
CA GLU A 118 -14.96 -13.37 16.85
C GLU A 118 -16.01 -13.10 15.77
N GLU A 119 -16.23 -11.83 15.41
CA GLU A 119 -17.12 -11.49 14.29
C GLU A 119 -16.59 -12.09 12.98
N ALA A 120 -15.29 -12.02 12.73
CA ALA A 120 -14.67 -12.67 11.57
C ALA A 120 -14.90 -14.19 11.59
N CYS A 121 -14.70 -14.86 12.72
CA CYS A 121 -14.99 -16.29 12.86
C CYS A 121 -16.44 -16.61 12.47
N ARG A 122 -17.41 -15.95 13.07
CA ARG A 122 -18.84 -16.21 12.82
C ARG A 122 -19.25 -15.90 11.39
N ASN A 123 -18.74 -14.84 10.80
CA ASN A 123 -19.03 -14.48 9.39
C ASN A 123 -18.55 -15.54 8.41
N TYR A 124 -17.51 -16.28 8.77
CA TYR A 124 -16.96 -17.36 7.94
C TYR A 124 -17.47 -18.75 8.34
N GLY A 125 -18.41 -18.82 9.29
CA GLY A 125 -19.04 -20.07 9.71
C GLY A 125 -18.24 -20.88 10.72
N TYR A 126 -17.36 -20.23 11.50
CA TYR A 126 -16.57 -20.85 12.55
C TYR A 126 -17.03 -20.36 13.94
N GLU A 127 -16.90 -21.22 14.94
CA GLU A 127 -17.12 -20.85 16.33
C GLU A 127 -15.79 -20.44 16.96
N PRO A 128 -15.71 -19.24 17.57
CA PRO A 128 -14.51 -18.82 18.30
C PRO A 128 -14.33 -19.62 19.60
N ASP A 129 -13.08 -19.81 20.02
CA ASP A 129 -12.75 -20.44 21.29
C ASP A 129 -13.12 -19.52 22.46
N PRO A 130 -14.01 -19.97 23.39
CA PRO A 130 -14.40 -19.17 24.58
C PRO A 130 -13.23 -18.81 25.50
N GLU A 131 -12.18 -19.63 25.58
CA GLU A 131 -11.02 -19.34 26.40
C GLU A 131 -10.20 -18.18 25.85
N LEU A 132 -10.09 -18.06 24.53
CA LEU A 132 -9.45 -16.89 23.91
C LEU A 132 -10.23 -15.62 24.23
N HIS A 133 -11.57 -15.65 24.18
CA HIS A 133 -12.41 -14.53 24.60
C HIS A 133 -12.11 -14.11 26.05
N ARG A 134 -12.08 -15.08 26.96
CA ARG A 134 -11.80 -14.81 28.36
C ARG A 134 -10.43 -14.18 28.59
N ILE A 135 -9.39 -14.70 27.93
CA ILE A 135 -8.02 -14.18 28.05
C ILE A 135 -7.94 -12.73 27.57
N PHE A 136 -8.48 -12.44 26.39
CA PHE A 136 -8.43 -11.09 25.82
C PHE A 136 -9.33 -10.08 26.52
N THR A 137 -10.41 -10.50 27.16
CA THR A 137 -11.28 -9.58 27.91
C THR A 137 -10.83 -9.35 29.35
N GLU A 138 -10.20 -10.35 29.98
CA GLU A 138 -9.81 -10.25 31.39
C GLU A 138 -8.37 -9.78 31.60
N TYR A 139 -7.43 -10.20 30.72
CA TYR A 139 -5.99 -10.06 31.00
C TYR A 139 -5.18 -9.32 29.94
N ALA A 140 -5.65 -9.25 28.72
CA ALA A 140 -4.86 -8.76 27.61
C ALA A 140 -5.65 -7.81 26.68
N PRO A 141 -5.93 -6.56 27.10
CA PRO A 141 -6.58 -5.61 26.21
C PRO A 141 -5.73 -5.38 24.94
N THR A 142 -6.42 -5.16 23.82
CA THR A 142 -5.81 -4.89 22.52
C THR A 142 -5.68 -3.38 22.28
N HIS A 143 -4.97 -2.98 21.22
CA HIS A 143 -4.88 -1.57 20.85
C HIS A 143 -6.26 -0.98 20.53
N ASN A 144 -7.15 -1.74 19.90
CA ASN A 144 -8.51 -1.30 19.59
C ASN A 144 -9.29 -0.90 20.86
N GLU A 145 -9.25 -1.71 21.90
CA GLU A 145 -9.89 -1.37 23.16
C GLU A 145 -9.28 -0.10 23.79
N GLY A 146 -7.95 0.00 23.77
CA GLY A 146 -7.25 1.19 24.25
C GLY A 146 -7.67 2.45 23.47
N VAL A 147 -7.74 2.37 22.14
CA VAL A 147 -8.20 3.46 21.28
C VAL A 147 -9.63 3.88 21.64
N PHE A 148 -10.57 2.95 21.67
CA PHE A 148 -11.99 3.28 21.93
C PHE A 148 -12.28 3.76 23.35
N MET A 149 -11.47 3.33 24.34
CA MET A 149 -11.53 3.89 25.70
C MET A 149 -11.07 5.35 25.72
N ALA A 150 -10.05 5.69 24.96
CA ALA A 150 -9.41 7.01 24.98
C ALA A 150 -10.00 8.02 23.99
N TYR A 151 -10.75 7.59 22.98
CA TYR A 151 -11.40 8.49 22.03
C TYR A 151 -12.31 9.50 22.73
N THR A 152 -12.10 10.78 22.43
CA THR A 152 -13.03 11.83 22.86
C THR A 152 -14.39 11.71 22.15
N PRO A 153 -15.45 12.31 22.70
CA PRO A 153 -16.74 12.36 22.00
C PRO A 153 -16.65 12.96 20.60
N GLU A 154 -15.80 13.96 20.41
CA GLU A 154 -15.56 14.61 19.10
C GLU A 154 -14.91 13.64 18.11
N MET A 155 -13.87 12.89 18.52
CA MET A 155 -13.22 11.87 17.68
C MET A 155 -14.20 10.76 17.29
N LYS A 156 -15.03 10.29 18.22
CA LYS A 156 -16.09 9.29 17.96
C LYS A 156 -17.09 9.80 16.93
N LYS A 157 -17.53 11.06 17.09
CA LYS A 157 -18.46 11.70 16.17
C LYS A 157 -17.84 11.89 14.77
N ALA A 158 -16.60 12.34 14.68
CA ALA A 158 -15.87 12.49 13.41
C ALA A 158 -15.72 11.15 12.67
N ARG A 159 -15.37 10.08 13.40
CA ARG A 159 -15.27 8.72 12.86
C ARG A 159 -16.63 8.20 12.37
N HIS A 160 -17.69 8.38 13.17
CA HIS A 160 -19.04 7.96 12.81
C HIS A 160 -19.52 8.64 11.52
N ASN A 161 -19.32 9.93 11.41
CA ASN A 161 -19.73 10.74 10.26
C ASN A 161 -18.77 10.68 9.06
N LYS A 162 -17.70 9.88 9.11
CA LYS A 162 -16.75 9.69 8.01
C LYS A 162 -16.05 10.98 7.53
N ILE A 163 -15.92 12.00 8.40
CA ILE A 163 -15.05 13.16 8.09
C ILE A 163 -13.57 12.78 8.24
N ILE A 164 -13.26 11.86 9.15
CA ILE A 164 -11.99 11.12 9.24
C ILE A 164 -12.34 9.64 9.06
N THR A 165 -11.63 8.96 8.16
CA THR A 165 -12.00 7.60 7.76
C THR A 165 -10.79 6.76 7.36
N GLY A 166 -10.93 5.42 7.35
CA GLY A 166 -9.83 4.49 7.12
C GLY A 166 -8.83 4.44 8.28
N LEU A 167 -9.29 4.76 9.50
CA LEU A 167 -8.46 4.78 10.70
C LEU A 167 -7.94 3.36 11.05
N PRO A 168 -6.64 3.20 11.37
CA PRO A 168 -6.08 1.92 11.84
C PRO A 168 -6.41 1.68 13.32
N ASP A 169 -7.67 1.85 13.70
CA ASP A 169 -8.18 1.68 15.07
C ASP A 169 -8.72 0.27 15.34
N THR A 170 -8.91 -0.54 14.29
CA THR A 170 -9.44 -1.90 14.39
C THR A 170 -8.58 -2.97 13.70
N TYR A 171 -7.42 -2.59 13.18
CA TYR A 171 -6.48 -3.51 12.53
C TYR A 171 -5.05 -3.08 12.85
N GLY A 172 -4.03 -3.87 12.43
CA GLY A 172 -2.64 -3.55 12.66
C GLY A 172 -2.20 -2.27 11.95
N ARG A 173 -1.14 -1.63 12.43
CA ARG A 173 -0.66 -0.35 11.90
C ARG A 173 -0.25 -0.43 10.44
N GLY A 174 0.51 -1.46 10.05
CA GLY A 174 1.13 -1.55 8.73
C GLY A 174 2.16 -0.44 8.50
N ARG A 175 2.57 -0.26 7.23
CA ARG A 175 3.49 0.81 6.84
C ARG A 175 4.87 0.74 7.49
N ILE A 176 5.27 -0.47 7.91
CA ILE A 176 6.63 -0.81 8.30
C ILE A 176 7.14 -1.80 7.26
N VAL A 177 8.31 -1.53 6.69
CA VAL A 177 8.99 -2.46 5.79
C VAL A 177 10.28 -2.87 6.47
N GLY A 178 10.30 -4.08 7.02
CA GLY A 178 11.53 -4.65 7.57
C GLY A 178 12.57 -4.85 6.46
N ASP A 179 13.84 -4.56 6.74
CA ASP A 179 14.88 -4.91 5.79
C ASP A 179 15.14 -6.43 5.85
N TYR A 180 14.29 -7.18 5.18
CA TYR A 180 14.33 -8.66 5.15
C TYR A 180 15.64 -9.20 4.56
N ARG A 181 16.35 -8.40 3.76
CA ARG A 181 17.67 -8.72 3.19
C ARG A 181 18.73 -8.92 4.27
N ARG A 182 18.56 -8.27 5.45
CA ARG A 182 19.47 -8.42 6.59
C ARG A 182 19.53 -9.85 7.09
N VAL A 183 18.43 -10.60 7.03
CA VAL A 183 18.41 -12.01 7.44
C VAL A 183 19.32 -12.84 6.56
N ALA A 184 19.30 -12.62 5.25
CA ALA A 184 20.15 -13.31 4.29
C ALA A 184 21.63 -12.88 4.40
N LEU A 185 21.87 -11.56 4.52
CA LEU A 185 23.23 -11.03 4.48
C LEU A 185 24.00 -11.27 5.78
N TYR A 186 23.35 -11.10 6.93
CA TYR A 186 24.02 -11.16 8.25
C TYR A 186 23.77 -12.45 9.02
N GLY A 187 22.62 -13.10 8.84
CA GLY A 187 22.14 -14.15 9.71
C GLY A 187 21.60 -13.61 11.05
N ILE A 188 20.74 -14.39 11.68
CA ILE A 188 20.00 -13.93 12.89
C ILE A 188 20.92 -13.74 14.11
N ASP A 189 21.96 -14.55 14.27
CA ASP A 189 22.82 -14.42 15.46
C ASP A 189 23.58 -13.10 15.46
N PHE A 190 24.04 -12.63 14.30
CA PHE A 190 24.64 -11.30 14.16
C PHE A 190 23.63 -10.18 14.49
N LEU A 191 22.40 -10.29 14.00
CA LEU A 191 21.35 -9.30 14.29
C LEU A 191 21.02 -9.24 15.80
N ILE A 192 20.98 -10.40 16.48
CA ILE A 192 20.78 -10.45 17.93
C ILE A 192 21.95 -9.79 18.66
N GLU A 193 23.19 -10.06 18.23
CA GLU A 193 24.37 -9.44 18.83
C GLU A 193 24.32 -7.91 18.72
N GLU A 194 24.03 -7.38 17.54
CA GLU A 194 23.93 -5.94 17.31
C GLU A 194 22.80 -5.28 18.12
N LYS A 195 21.61 -5.86 18.16
CA LYS A 195 20.51 -5.36 19.00
C LYS A 195 20.83 -5.46 20.50
N THR A 196 21.64 -6.43 20.90
CA THR A 196 22.12 -6.54 22.30
C THR A 196 23.10 -5.41 22.64
N LYS A 197 23.99 -5.05 21.72
CA LYS A 197 24.85 -3.87 21.85
C LYS A 197 24.04 -2.58 21.94
N ASP A 198 22.98 -2.46 21.11
CA ASP A 198 22.07 -1.30 21.16
C ASP A 198 21.38 -1.19 22.51
N LEU A 199 20.87 -2.30 23.05
CA LEU A 199 20.25 -2.32 24.36
C LEU A 199 21.23 -1.92 25.47
N ALA A 200 22.49 -2.34 25.39
CA ALA A 200 23.54 -1.98 26.35
C ALA A 200 23.88 -0.49 26.30
N ASN A 201 23.86 0.10 25.11
CA ASN A 201 24.25 1.51 24.87
C ASN A 201 23.06 2.47 24.82
N CYS A 202 21.85 1.99 25.11
CA CYS A 202 20.62 2.77 25.02
C CYS A 202 20.54 3.83 26.13
N GLY A 203 20.59 5.11 25.75
CA GLY A 203 20.52 6.26 26.66
C GLY A 203 21.84 6.55 27.40
N ASP A 204 21.84 7.58 28.19
CA ASP A 204 22.96 8.07 29.00
C ASP A 204 22.98 7.51 30.44
N GLY A 205 22.15 6.52 30.72
CA GLY A 205 21.92 5.96 32.05
C GLY A 205 20.71 6.57 32.77
N THR A 206 20.13 7.62 32.26
CA THR A 206 18.89 8.23 32.80
C THR A 206 17.68 7.48 32.25
N MET A 207 16.82 6.98 33.14
CA MET A 207 15.59 6.24 32.78
C MET A 207 14.43 7.21 32.56
N THR A 208 14.48 7.97 31.48
CA THR A 208 13.32 8.73 31.01
C THR A 208 12.28 7.79 30.40
N GLU A 209 11.05 8.25 30.19
CA GLU A 209 9.99 7.45 29.55
C GLU A 209 10.44 6.94 28.18
N ASP A 210 11.08 7.77 27.38
CA ASP A 210 11.56 7.39 26.04
C ASP A 210 12.66 6.34 26.09
N VAL A 211 13.62 6.46 27.02
CA VAL A 211 14.67 5.47 27.23
C VAL A 211 14.08 4.14 27.69
N ILE A 212 13.15 4.15 28.65
CA ILE A 212 12.48 2.94 29.13
C ILE A 212 11.75 2.25 27.97
N ARG A 213 10.99 3.01 27.18
CA ARG A 213 10.27 2.52 26.02
C ARG A 213 11.21 1.90 24.98
N LEU A 214 12.26 2.61 24.60
CA LEU A 214 13.24 2.12 23.63
C LEU A 214 13.92 0.83 24.10
N ARG A 215 14.26 0.72 25.38
CA ARG A 215 14.82 -0.50 25.95
C ARG A 215 13.84 -1.67 25.88
N GLU A 216 12.56 -1.44 26.16
CA GLU A 216 11.51 -2.45 26.03
C GLU A 216 11.35 -2.88 24.57
N GLU A 217 11.31 -1.95 23.64
CA GLU A 217 11.21 -2.19 22.18
C GLU A 217 12.39 -3.06 21.71
N ILE A 218 13.64 -2.72 22.04
CA ILE A 218 14.82 -3.51 21.67
C ILE A 218 14.75 -4.91 22.28
N ALA A 219 14.37 -5.05 23.53
CA ALA A 219 14.21 -6.37 24.17
C ALA A 219 13.16 -7.24 23.44
N LYS A 220 12.05 -6.65 22.99
CA LYS A 220 11.04 -7.34 22.19
C LYS A 220 11.57 -7.71 20.80
N GLN A 221 12.38 -6.85 20.16
CA GLN A 221 13.05 -7.12 18.89
C GLN A 221 13.99 -8.34 19.01
N ILE A 222 14.82 -8.39 20.07
CA ILE A 222 15.71 -9.54 20.33
C ILE A 222 14.89 -10.83 20.52
N LYS A 223 13.77 -10.74 21.24
CA LYS A 223 12.86 -11.89 21.41
C LYS A 223 12.26 -12.33 20.07
N ALA A 224 11.88 -11.40 19.21
CA ALA A 224 11.34 -11.69 17.88
C ALA A 224 12.39 -12.37 16.98
N LEU A 225 13.64 -11.90 16.99
CA LEU A 225 14.75 -12.55 16.25
C LEU A 225 14.97 -14.00 16.71
N LYS A 226 14.94 -14.25 18.02
CA LYS A 226 15.00 -15.62 18.56
C LYS A 226 13.80 -16.47 18.10
N GLY A 227 12.62 -15.88 18.03
CA GLY A 227 11.42 -16.52 17.49
C GLY A 227 11.54 -16.85 15.99
N MET A 228 12.12 -15.97 15.18
CA MET A 228 12.40 -16.25 13.75
C MET A 228 13.32 -17.45 13.59
N LYS A 229 14.38 -17.52 14.40
CA LYS A 229 15.32 -18.67 14.40
C LYS A 229 14.59 -19.96 14.73
N ALA A 230 13.74 -19.96 15.75
CA ALA A 230 12.93 -21.12 16.13
C ALA A 230 11.92 -21.52 15.04
N MET A 231 11.29 -20.56 14.38
CA MET A 231 10.37 -20.78 13.26
C MET A 231 11.10 -21.44 12.08
N ALA A 232 12.24 -20.91 11.66
CA ALA A 232 13.04 -21.49 10.58
C ALA A 232 13.52 -22.92 10.91
N ALA A 233 13.93 -23.15 12.15
CA ALA A 233 14.34 -24.48 12.62
C ALA A 233 13.21 -25.51 12.54
N ALA A 234 11.94 -25.12 12.72
CA ALA A 234 10.79 -26.00 12.55
C ALA A 234 10.63 -26.51 11.09
N TYR A 235 11.14 -25.75 10.12
CA TYR A 235 11.22 -26.14 8.71
C TYR A 235 12.56 -26.83 8.35
N GLY A 236 13.45 -27.04 9.32
CA GLY A 236 14.74 -27.68 9.12
C GLY A 236 15.87 -26.77 8.65
N PHE A 237 15.72 -25.44 8.77
CA PHE A 237 16.73 -24.47 8.35
C PHE A 237 17.42 -23.78 9.53
N ASP A 238 18.73 -23.56 9.39
CA ASP A 238 19.54 -22.80 10.34
C ASP A 238 19.87 -21.40 9.78
N ILE A 239 19.03 -20.42 10.11
CA ILE A 239 19.21 -19.02 9.73
C ILE A 239 20.09 -18.23 10.71
N SER A 240 20.80 -18.90 11.60
CA SER A 240 21.76 -18.26 12.52
C SER A 240 22.92 -17.61 11.77
N LYS A 241 23.24 -18.11 10.57
CA LYS A 241 24.36 -17.72 9.72
C LYS A 241 23.87 -17.00 8.45
N PRO A 242 24.75 -16.21 7.80
CA PRO A 242 24.49 -15.67 6.47
C PRO A 242 24.14 -16.76 5.46
N ALA A 243 23.33 -16.39 4.46
CA ALA A 243 23.01 -17.27 3.34
C ALA A 243 24.26 -17.57 2.50
N ALA A 244 24.47 -18.83 2.16
CA ALA A 244 25.63 -19.28 1.41
C ALA A 244 25.41 -19.30 -0.12
N ASN A 245 24.16 -19.35 -0.57
CA ASN A 245 23.79 -19.48 -1.98
C ASN A 245 22.45 -18.77 -2.28
N ALA A 246 22.06 -18.72 -3.55
CA ALA A 246 20.85 -18.06 -4.00
C ALA A 246 19.57 -18.61 -3.35
N LYS A 247 19.47 -19.94 -3.22
CA LYS A 247 18.30 -20.57 -2.59
C LYS A 247 18.18 -20.17 -1.12
N GLU A 248 19.28 -20.18 -0.38
CA GLU A 248 19.31 -19.75 1.01
C GLU A 248 19.01 -18.24 1.12
N ALA A 249 19.55 -17.40 0.24
CA ALA A 249 19.26 -15.97 0.25
C ALA A 249 17.76 -15.69 0.08
N CYS A 250 17.10 -16.34 -0.88
CA CYS A 250 15.67 -16.27 -1.06
C CYS A 250 14.90 -16.78 0.16
N GLN A 251 15.29 -17.93 0.71
CA GLN A 251 14.60 -18.53 1.85
C GLN A 251 14.77 -17.74 3.15
N TRP A 252 16.00 -17.24 3.45
CA TRP A 252 16.27 -16.41 4.64
C TRP A 252 15.49 -15.10 4.59
N LEU A 253 15.51 -14.42 3.45
CA LEU A 253 14.73 -13.23 3.21
C LEU A 253 13.23 -13.50 3.40
N TYR A 254 12.73 -14.60 2.83
CA TYR A 254 11.34 -14.98 3.00
C TYR A 254 10.98 -15.29 4.45
N PHE A 255 11.86 -15.91 5.24
CA PHE A 255 11.59 -16.12 6.67
C PHE A 255 11.49 -14.80 7.45
N GLY A 256 12.26 -13.77 7.07
CA GLY A 256 12.09 -12.42 7.63
C GLY A 256 10.70 -11.85 7.32
N TYR A 257 10.27 -11.95 6.07
CA TYR A 257 8.93 -11.54 5.64
C TYR A 257 7.82 -12.38 6.29
N LEU A 258 8.02 -13.71 6.36
CA LEU A 258 7.07 -14.62 7.02
C LEU A 258 6.85 -14.26 8.49
N ALA A 259 7.90 -13.85 9.19
CA ALA A 259 7.79 -13.38 10.56
C ALA A 259 6.90 -12.14 10.68
N ALA A 260 7.01 -11.20 9.74
CA ALA A 260 6.15 -10.03 9.67
C ALA A 260 4.67 -10.43 9.49
N ILE A 261 4.37 -11.25 8.49
CA ILE A 261 2.97 -11.66 8.20
C ILE A 261 2.35 -12.57 9.26
N LYS A 262 3.17 -13.30 10.04
CA LYS A 262 2.68 -14.10 11.18
C LYS A 262 2.33 -13.25 12.40
N THR A 263 2.89 -12.06 12.52
CA THR A 263 2.75 -11.20 13.70
C THR A 263 2.08 -9.88 13.43
N GLN A 264 1.76 -9.56 12.17
CA GLN A 264 1.16 -8.28 11.77
C GLN A 264 -0.14 -8.51 10.98
N ASN A 265 -1.11 -7.63 11.18
CA ASN A 265 -2.34 -7.54 10.38
C ASN A 265 -2.56 -6.09 9.99
N GLY A 266 -1.57 -5.53 9.31
CA GLY A 266 -1.57 -4.14 8.92
C GLY A 266 -2.30 -3.85 7.62
N ALA A 267 -2.37 -2.58 7.30
CA ALA A 267 -2.85 -2.10 6.01
C ALA A 267 -1.83 -2.33 4.89
N ALA A 268 -0.58 -2.71 5.22
CA ALA A 268 0.44 -3.04 4.23
C ALA A 268 1.41 -4.09 4.76
N MET A 269 1.68 -5.09 3.94
CA MET A 269 2.67 -6.14 4.19
C MET A 269 3.69 -6.12 3.05
N SER A 270 4.32 -4.95 2.84
CA SER A 270 5.25 -4.71 1.75
C SER A 270 6.49 -5.58 1.86
N VAL A 271 6.97 -6.07 0.73
CA VAL A 271 8.16 -6.93 0.61
C VAL A 271 9.43 -6.09 0.53
N GLY A 272 9.33 -4.96 -0.17
CA GLY A 272 10.44 -4.06 -0.38
C GLY A 272 11.27 -4.37 -1.61
N ARG A 273 12.40 -3.67 -1.74
CA ARG A 273 13.33 -3.76 -2.87
C ARG A 273 14.29 -4.94 -2.69
N ILE A 274 13.90 -6.10 -3.20
CA ILE A 274 14.65 -7.35 -3.04
C ILE A 274 15.29 -7.87 -4.34
N SER A 275 14.84 -7.39 -5.51
CA SER A 275 15.25 -7.93 -6.80
C SER A 275 16.76 -7.83 -7.04
N THR A 276 17.31 -6.64 -6.98
CA THR A 276 18.75 -6.37 -7.19
C THR A 276 19.63 -7.07 -6.16
N PHE A 277 19.17 -7.15 -4.89
CA PHE A 277 19.89 -7.87 -3.84
C PHE A 277 20.00 -9.36 -4.12
N LEU A 278 18.90 -10.01 -4.47
CA LEU A 278 18.87 -11.45 -4.76
C LEU A 278 19.63 -11.80 -6.04
N ASP A 279 19.66 -10.87 -7.02
CA ASP A 279 20.39 -11.06 -8.26
C ASP A 279 21.89 -11.27 -8.04
N ILE A 280 22.47 -10.60 -7.05
CA ILE A 280 23.89 -10.76 -6.68
C ILE A 280 24.21 -12.22 -6.38
N TYR A 281 23.37 -12.88 -5.60
CA TYR A 281 23.52 -14.29 -5.27
C TYR A 281 23.26 -15.21 -6.47
N MET A 282 22.23 -14.89 -7.27
CA MET A 282 21.85 -15.69 -8.42
C MET A 282 22.91 -15.63 -9.54
N GLU A 283 23.39 -14.44 -9.89
CA GLU A 283 24.44 -14.30 -10.91
C GLU A 283 25.76 -14.97 -10.49
N ARG A 284 26.12 -14.91 -9.19
CA ARG A 284 27.25 -15.66 -8.67
C ARG A 284 27.06 -17.16 -8.86
N ASP A 285 25.92 -17.69 -8.49
CA ASP A 285 25.64 -19.13 -8.51
C ASP A 285 25.48 -19.63 -9.96
N LEU A 286 24.90 -18.82 -10.85
CA LEU A 286 24.88 -19.07 -12.31
C LEU A 286 26.30 -19.12 -12.89
N ALA A 287 27.16 -18.16 -12.55
CA ALA A 287 28.54 -18.11 -13.01
C ALA A 287 29.38 -19.30 -12.52
N ARG A 288 29.04 -19.85 -11.35
CA ARG A 288 29.67 -21.06 -10.78
C ARG A 288 29.05 -22.37 -11.32
N GLY A 289 28.01 -22.29 -12.11
CA GLY A 289 27.28 -23.48 -12.61
C GLY A 289 26.52 -24.24 -11.52
N LEU A 290 26.20 -23.59 -10.40
CA LEU A 290 25.47 -24.19 -9.28
C LEU A 290 23.94 -24.22 -9.54
N ILE A 291 23.45 -23.28 -10.33
CA ILE A 291 22.06 -23.23 -10.78
C ILE A 291 22.01 -22.89 -12.29
N THR A 292 20.87 -23.20 -12.91
CA THR A 292 20.54 -22.80 -14.29
C THR A 292 19.60 -21.61 -14.28
N GLU A 293 19.40 -20.96 -15.44
CA GLU A 293 18.41 -19.87 -15.58
C GLU A 293 16.99 -20.36 -15.22
N ALA A 294 16.62 -21.59 -15.56
CA ALA A 294 15.34 -22.17 -15.18
C ALA A 294 15.19 -22.34 -13.66
N GLN A 295 16.26 -22.76 -12.98
CA GLN A 295 16.26 -22.88 -11.52
C GLN A 295 16.26 -21.51 -10.83
N ALA A 296 16.91 -20.50 -11.40
CA ALA A 296 16.83 -19.14 -10.91
C ALA A 296 15.39 -18.58 -11.02
N GLN A 297 14.72 -18.82 -12.15
CA GLN A 297 13.30 -18.46 -12.33
C GLN A 297 12.41 -19.25 -11.35
N GLU A 298 12.62 -20.54 -11.16
CA GLU A 298 11.87 -21.38 -10.21
C GLU A 298 11.92 -20.82 -8.77
N LEU A 299 13.09 -20.36 -8.31
CA LEU A 299 13.23 -19.73 -6.98
C LEU A 299 12.33 -18.49 -6.85
N ILE A 300 12.28 -17.65 -7.87
CA ILE A 300 11.44 -16.44 -7.90
C ILE A 300 9.96 -16.81 -8.00
N ASP A 301 9.59 -17.75 -8.88
CA ASP A 301 8.21 -18.21 -9.00
C ASP A 301 7.67 -18.75 -7.67
N HIS A 302 8.45 -19.60 -7.00
CA HIS A 302 8.06 -20.18 -5.70
C HIS A 302 7.97 -19.12 -4.61
N MET A 303 8.85 -18.11 -4.60
CA MET A 303 8.77 -16.99 -3.66
C MET A 303 7.48 -16.18 -3.90
N VAL A 304 7.18 -15.86 -5.14
CA VAL A 304 5.95 -15.12 -5.50
C VAL A 304 4.70 -15.92 -5.19
N MET A 305 4.71 -17.25 -5.35
CA MET A 305 3.61 -18.10 -4.86
C MET A 305 3.33 -17.88 -3.37
N LYS A 306 4.38 -17.76 -2.56
CA LYS A 306 4.22 -17.52 -1.12
C LYS A 306 3.58 -16.16 -0.83
N PHE A 307 3.95 -15.11 -1.56
CA PHE A 307 3.33 -13.78 -1.43
C PHE A 307 1.85 -13.82 -1.82
N ARG A 308 1.48 -14.57 -2.87
CA ARG A 308 0.09 -14.74 -3.33
C ARG A 308 -0.82 -15.49 -2.34
N MET A 309 -0.24 -16.23 -1.38
CA MET A 309 -0.99 -17.00 -0.38
C MET A 309 -1.29 -16.25 0.91
N VAL A 310 -0.73 -15.06 1.12
CA VAL A 310 -0.93 -14.30 2.38
C VAL A 310 -2.39 -13.90 2.51
N LYS A 311 -3.03 -14.32 3.60
CA LYS A 311 -4.44 -14.07 3.89
C LYS A 311 -4.65 -13.80 5.38
N PHE A 312 -5.45 -12.78 5.69
CA PHE A 312 -5.84 -12.47 7.07
C PHE A 312 -7.33 -12.73 7.28
N ALA A 313 -7.69 -13.07 8.52
CA ALA A 313 -9.09 -13.12 8.93
C ALA A 313 -9.61 -11.69 9.12
N ARG A 314 -10.49 -11.22 8.23
CA ARG A 314 -11.04 -9.87 8.22
C ARG A 314 -12.56 -9.90 8.21
N ILE A 315 -13.17 -8.83 8.71
CA ILE A 315 -14.64 -8.70 8.72
C ILE A 315 -15.16 -8.05 7.43
N PRO A 316 -16.43 -8.29 7.07
CA PRO A 316 -17.02 -7.77 5.84
C PRO A 316 -16.93 -6.25 5.68
N SER A 317 -17.04 -5.49 6.77
CA SER A 317 -16.90 -4.02 6.73
C SER A 317 -15.49 -3.57 6.35
N TYR A 318 -14.46 -4.34 6.71
CA TYR A 318 -13.09 -4.10 6.26
C TYR A 318 -12.96 -4.37 4.76
N ASN A 319 -13.50 -5.50 4.28
CA ASN A 319 -13.47 -5.87 2.88
C ASN A 319 -14.24 -4.86 2.01
N ALA A 320 -15.37 -4.33 2.49
CA ALA A 320 -16.11 -3.29 1.80
C ALA A 320 -15.32 -1.96 1.71
N LEU A 321 -14.50 -1.65 2.73
CA LEU A 321 -13.67 -0.45 2.74
C LEU A 321 -12.47 -0.55 1.78
N PHE A 322 -11.82 -1.73 1.71
CA PHE A 322 -10.55 -1.91 0.99
C PHE A 322 -10.66 -2.81 -0.25
N SER A 323 -11.84 -3.19 -0.66
CA SER A 323 -12.12 -4.03 -1.83
C SER A 323 -11.47 -5.41 -1.80
N GLY A 324 -12.21 -6.39 -1.40
CA GLY A 324 -11.71 -7.75 -1.27
C GLY A 324 -10.75 -7.89 -0.09
N ASP A 325 -9.64 -8.55 -0.30
CA ASP A 325 -8.73 -8.98 0.76
C ASP A 325 -7.27 -8.62 0.46
N PRO A 326 -6.96 -7.37 0.10
CA PRO A 326 -5.61 -6.98 -0.26
C PRO A 326 -4.70 -6.99 0.96
N VAL A 327 -3.44 -7.39 0.77
CA VAL A 327 -2.39 -7.32 1.78
C VAL A 327 -1.33 -6.29 1.43
N TRP A 328 -1.36 -5.75 0.20
CA TRP A 328 -0.39 -4.80 -0.33
C TRP A 328 1.06 -5.28 -0.12
N ALA A 329 1.35 -6.47 -0.61
CA ALA A 329 2.70 -7.04 -0.64
C ALA A 329 3.50 -6.35 -1.76
N THR A 330 3.79 -5.07 -1.60
CA THR A 330 4.47 -4.26 -2.62
C THR A 330 5.92 -4.68 -2.75
N LEU A 331 6.36 -4.84 -4.00
CA LEU A 331 7.69 -5.27 -4.39
C LEU A 331 8.18 -4.39 -5.54
N GLU A 332 9.35 -3.79 -5.37
CA GLU A 332 9.92 -2.84 -6.33
C GLU A 332 10.95 -3.48 -7.23
N VAL A 333 10.93 -3.07 -8.50
CA VAL A 333 11.91 -3.40 -9.54
C VAL A 333 12.35 -2.13 -10.27
N GLY A 334 13.49 -2.15 -10.92
CA GLY A 334 14.01 -0.98 -11.67
C GLY A 334 14.70 0.06 -10.79
N GLY A 335 14.63 1.31 -11.18
CA GLY A 335 15.28 2.45 -10.53
C GLY A 335 16.72 2.71 -10.97
N ILE A 336 17.24 3.87 -10.56
CA ILE A 336 18.58 4.36 -10.87
C ILE A 336 19.33 4.65 -9.56
N GLY A 337 20.57 4.16 -9.43
CA GLY A 337 21.43 4.47 -8.30
C GLY A 337 21.77 5.97 -8.23
N VAL A 338 22.20 6.45 -7.07
CA VAL A 338 22.67 7.85 -6.93
C VAL A 338 23.93 8.13 -7.75
N ASP A 339 24.63 7.08 -8.17
CA ASP A 339 25.79 7.16 -9.07
C ASP A 339 25.42 7.14 -10.58
N GLY A 340 24.12 7.14 -10.89
CA GLY A 340 23.58 7.15 -12.25
C GLY A 340 23.54 5.79 -12.94
N ARG A 341 23.99 4.70 -12.30
CA ARG A 341 23.86 3.36 -12.88
C ARG A 341 22.42 2.87 -12.78
N SER A 342 21.94 2.23 -13.83
CA SER A 342 20.67 1.49 -13.75
C SER A 342 20.76 0.39 -12.70
N MET A 343 19.74 0.27 -11.85
CA MET A 343 19.63 -0.82 -10.89
C MET A 343 18.84 -2.02 -11.43
N VAL A 344 18.46 -1.98 -12.70
CA VAL A 344 17.85 -3.13 -13.40
C VAL A 344 18.82 -4.29 -13.47
N THR A 345 18.39 -5.45 -13.01
CA THR A 345 19.11 -6.71 -13.08
C THR A 345 18.25 -7.77 -13.75
N LYS A 346 18.76 -8.98 -13.98
CA LYS A 346 17.93 -10.07 -14.50
C LYS A 346 16.76 -10.43 -13.58
N ASN A 347 16.91 -10.25 -12.28
CA ASN A 347 15.81 -10.53 -11.34
C ASN A 347 14.65 -9.57 -11.49
N ASP A 348 14.85 -8.34 -11.94
CA ASP A 348 13.74 -7.43 -12.24
C ASP A 348 12.85 -8.01 -13.35
N TYR A 349 13.46 -8.56 -14.38
CA TYR A 349 12.74 -9.30 -15.42
C TYR A 349 12.08 -10.58 -14.88
N ARG A 350 12.80 -11.39 -14.06
CA ARG A 350 12.25 -12.63 -13.49
C ARG A 350 11.01 -12.39 -12.62
N PHE A 351 11.02 -11.32 -11.80
CA PHE A 351 9.84 -10.95 -11.01
C PHE A 351 8.66 -10.58 -11.90
N LEU A 352 8.85 -9.74 -12.90
CA LEU A 352 7.79 -9.40 -13.85
C LEU A 352 7.31 -10.63 -14.63
N HIS A 353 8.20 -11.54 -14.98
CA HIS A 353 7.90 -12.77 -15.72
C HIS A 353 7.03 -13.76 -14.94
N THR A 354 6.97 -13.66 -13.61
CA THR A 354 6.02 -14.46 -12.81
C THR A 354 4.56 -14.19 -13.18
N LEU A 355 4.26 -13.01 -13.76
CA LEU A 355 2.93 -12.66 -14.28
C LEU A 355 2.60 -13.36 -15.59
N GLU A 356 3.60 -13.85 -16.33
CA GLU A 356 3.44 -14.73 -17.49
C GLU A 356 3.39 -16.21 -17.02
N ASN A 357 4.36 -16.66 -16.20
CA ASN A 357 4.44 -18.06 -15.75
C ASN A 357 3.22 -18.52 -14.92
N MET A 358 2.66 -17.63 -14.10
CA MET A 358 1.55 -17.95 -13.19
C MET A 358 0.31 -17.08 -13.41
N GLY A 359 0.28 -16.29 -14.47
CA GLY A 359 -0.82 -15.41 -14.84
C GLY A 359 -0.97 -14.15 -13.96
N PRO A 360 -1.88 -13.24 -14.38
CA PRO A 360 -2.17 -12.00 -13.69
C PRO A 360 -2.51 -12.20 -12.21
N SER A 361 -2.06 -11.28 -11.37
CA SER A 361 -2.35 -11.31 -9.94
C SER A 361 -2.27 -9.91 -9.34
N PRO A 362 -3.14 -9.56 -8.39
CA PRO A 362 -2.99 -8.32 -7.64
C PRO A 362 -1.78 -8.31 -6.68
N GLU A 363 -1.30 -9.49 -6.27
CA GLU A 363 -0.20 -9.65 -5.32
C GLU A 363 0.91 -10.55 -5.89
N PRO A 364 2.17 -10.23 -5.64
CA PRO A 364 2.64 -8.99 -5.02
C PRO A 364 2.28 -7.78 -5.89
N ASN A 365 2.12 -6.60 -5.24
CA ASN A 365 1.87 -5.36 -5.95
C ASN A 365 3.17 -4.90 -6.63
N MET A 366 3.38 -5.35 -7.87
CA MET A 366 4.60 -5.09 -8.64
C MET A 366 4.70 -3.61 -8.98
N THR A 367 5.78 -2.97 -8.55
CA THR A 367 6.04 -1.55 -8.76
C THR A 367 7.35 -1.36 -9.50
N VAL A 368 7.28 -0.71 -10.66
CA VAL A 368 8.46 -0.27 -11.40
C VAL A 368 8.85 1.12 -10.91
N LEU A 369 10.04 1.24 -10.34
CA LEU A 369 10.68 2.53 -10.06
C LEU A 369 11.19 3.07 -11.39
N TYR A 370 10.39 3.95 -12.00
CA TYR A 370 10.55 4.38 -13.38
C TYR A 370 11.42 5.62 -13.49
N SER A 371 12.34 5.59 -14.43
CA SER A 371 13.13 6.74 -14.91
C SER A 371 13.26 6.66 -16.41
N GLU A 372 13.39 7.80 -17.08
CA GLU A 372 13.67 7.79 -18.52
C GLU A 372 15.04 7.14 -18.84
N ASP A 373 15.96 7.17 -17.89
CA ASP A 373 17.31 6.58 -17.98
C ASP A 373 17.34 5.05 -17.81
N LEU A 374 16.21 4.39 -17.56
CA LEU A 374 16.13 2.94 -17.54
C LEU A 374 16.43 2.35 -18.93
N PRO A 375 17.03 1.14 -19.01
CA PRO A 375 17.24 0.46 -20.28
C PRO A 375 15.94 0.33 -21.10
N ASP A 376 15.97 0.72 -22.36
CA ASP A 376 14.78 0.71 -23.24
C ASP A 376 14.12 -0.67 -23.31
N ALA A 377 14.93 -1.75 -23.35
CA ALA A 377 14.42 -3.11 -23.34
C ALA A 377 13.61 -3.41 -22.07
N PHE A 378 14.05 -2.92 -20.91
CA PHE A 378 13.32 -3.10 -19.65
C PHE A 378 12.04 -2.27 -19.61
N LYS A 379 12.10 -0.99 -20.01
CA LYS A 379 10.89 -0.14 -20.11
C LYS A 379 9.84 -0.80 -21.00
N HIS A 380 10.28 -1.29 -22.16
CA HIS A 380 9.40 -1.97 -23.11
C HIS A 380 8.79 -3.26 -22.54
N TYR A 381 9.62 -4.11 -21.90
CA TYR A 381 9.14 -5.35 -21.27
C TYR A 381 8.12 -5.07 -20.15
N ALA A 382 8.41 -4.12 -19.25
CA ALA A 382 7.47 -3.73 -18.19
C ALA A 382 6.13 -3.21 -18.75
N ALA A 383 6.19 -2.38 -19.80
CA ALA A 383 4.99 -1.89 -20.50
C ALA A 383 4.20 -3.03 -21.16
N LYS A 384 4.89 -3.98 -21.80
CA LYS A 384 4.26 -5.20 -22.36
C LYS A 384 3.52 -6.00 -21.31
N ILE A 385 4.13 -6.23 -20.13
CA ILE A 385 3.49 -6.93 -19.02
C ILE A 385 2.27 -6.14 -18.53
N SER A 386 2.31 -4.81 -18.45
CA SER A 386 1.15 -3.98 -18.10
C SER A 386 0.02 -4.10 -19.11
N VAL A 387 0.32 -4.06 -20.41
CA VAL A 387 -0.68 -4.24 -21.49
C VAL A 387 -1.39 -5.59 -21.38
N LEU A 388 -0.64 -6.64 -21.06
CA LEU A 388 -1.17 -8.01 -20.98
C LEU A 388 -1.94 -8.30 -19.70
N THR A 389 -1.54 -7.70 -18.56
CA THR A 389 -1.98 -8.17 -17.23
C THR A 389 -2.66 -7.14 -16.35
N SER A 390 -2.45 -5.85 -16.60
CA SER A 390 -2.85 -4.75 -15.71
C SER A 390 -2.41 -4.97 -14.23
N SER A 391 -1.27 -5.65 -14.02
CA SER A 391 -0.79 -6.04 -12.68
C SER A 391 0.39 -5.20 -12.18
N VAL A 392 0.88 -4.23 -12.98
CA VAL A 392 2.06 -3.42 -12.69
C VAL A 392 1.67 -1.96 -12.48
N GLN A 393 2.33 -1.29 -11.53
CA GLN A 393 2.28 0.16 -11.38
C GLN A 393 3.67 0.77 -11.59
N TYR A 394 3.70 2.08 -11.75
CA TYR A 394 4.91 2.86 -11.99
C TYR A 394 5.01 4.01 -11.01
N GLU A 395 6.20 4.21 -10.45
CA GLU A 395 6.52 5.36 -9.60
C GLU A 395 7.79 6.04 -10.10
N ASN A 396 7.78 7.36 -10.11
CA ASN A 396 8.84 8.18 -10.67
C ASN A 396 10.06 8.22 -9.75
N ASP A 397 11.07 7.41 -10.06
CA ASP A 397 12.32 7.34 -9.32
C ASP A 397 13.07 8.69 -9.32
N ASP A 398 12.93 9.49 -10.37
CA ASP A 398 13.64 10.76 -10.52
C ASP A 398 13.15 11.84 -9.57
N VAL A 399 11.87 11.80 -9.14
CA VAL A 399 11.35 12.69 -8.10
C VAL A 399 11.46 12.10 -6.70
N MET A 400 11.57 10.77 -6.58
CA MET A 400 11.63 10.08 -5.29
C MET A 400 13.06 9.95 -4.77
N LYS A 401 14.00 9.57 -5.61
CA LYS A 401 15.41 9.40 -5.26
C LYS A 401 16.06 10.62 -4.59
N PRO A 402 15.80 11.88 -5.00
CA PRO A 402 16.34 13.04 -4.29
C PRO A 402 15.89 13.15 -2.83
N VAL A 403 14.76 12.55 -2.46
CA VAL A 403 14.20 12.57 -1.09
C VAL A 403 14.65 11.36 -0.29
N TRP A 404 14.63 10.17 -0.90
CA TRP A 404 14.75 8.88 -0.21
C TRP A 404 16.07 8.16 -0.46
N GLY A 405 16.96 8.70 -1.32
CA GLY A 405 18.13 7.96 -1.79
C GLY A 405 17.76 6.88 -2.79
N ASP A 406 18.69 5.95 -3.05
CA ASP A 406 18.49 4.85 -4.02
C ASP A 406 18.11 3.51 -3.38
N ASP A 407 17.95 3.46 -2.06
CA ASP A 407 17.53 2.26 -1.33
C ASP A 407 16.28 2.56 -0.49
N TYR A 408 15.17 2.75 -1.15
CA TYR A 408 13.86 2.95 -0.54
C TYR A 408 12.88 1.86 -0.96
N SER A 409 11.87 1.65 -0.16
CA SER A 409 10.77 0.72 -0.40
C SER A 409 9.44 1.46 -0.40
N ILE A 410 8.46 0.93 -1.12
CA ILE A 410 7.11 1.45 -1.15
C ILE A 410 6.28 0.80 -0.05
N CYS A 411 5.84 1.61 0.91
CA CYS A 411 4.95 1.19 1.97
C CYS A 411 3.50 1.17 1.49
N CYS A 412 2.91 0.02 1.28
CA CYS A 412 1.53 -0.12 0.83
C CYS A 412 1.35 0.14 -0.66
N CYS A 413 0.86 1.33 -1.02
CA CYS A 413 0.44 1.66 -2.37
C CYS A 413 1.47 2.53 -3.11
N VAL A 414 1.80 3.68 -2.52
CA VAL A 414 2.55 4.77 -3.19
C VAL A 414 3.45 5.56 -2.24
N SER A 415 3.54 5.18 -0.98
CA SER A 415 4.37 5.88 0.02
C SER A 415 5.76 5.30 0.08
N ALA A 416 6.79 6.15 0.12
CA ALA A 416 8.16 5.67 0.25
C ALA A 416 8.69 5.75 1.68
N THR A 417 9.67 4.89 1.96
CA THR A 417 10.47 4.89 3.19
C THR A 417 11.87 4.37 2.90
N GLN A 418 12.91 4.93 3.52
CA GLN A 418 14.27 4.39 3.40
C GLN A 418 14.34 3.00 4.03
N THR A 419 14.74 2.00 3.25
CA THR A 419 14.72 0.60 3.69
C THR A 419 15.67 0.38 4.87
N GLY A 420 15.14 -0.18 5.94
CA GLY A 420 15.89 -0.50 7.15
C GLY A 420 16.25 0.70 8.05
N LYS A 421 15.88 1.94 7.67
CA LYS A 421 16.19 3.16 8.43
C LYS A 421 14.97 3.90 8.92
N GLU A 422 13.85 3.73 8.25
CA GLU A 422 12.63 4.48 8.51
C GLU A 422 11.44 3.56 8.73
N MET A 423 10.44 4.08 9.42
CA MET A 423 9.11 3.50 9.51
C MET A 423 8.06 4.60 9.36
N GLN A 424 6.88 4.22 8.90
CA GLN A 424 5.80 5.17 8.71
C GLN A 424 4.64 4.87 9.65
N PHE A 425 4.21 5.88 10.41
CA PHE A 425 2.94 5.82 11.12
C PHE A 425 1.80 5.96 10.12
N PHE A 426 1.01 4.89 9.96
CA PHE A 426 -0.08 4.88 9.00
C PHE A 426 -1.14 5.92 9.32
N GLY A 427 -1.47 6.74 8.33
CA GLY A 427 -2.55 7.72 8.38
C GLY A 427 -3.86 7.15 7.82
N ALA A 428 -4.93 7.83 8.17
CA ALA A 428 -6.25 7.67 7.60
C ALA A 428 -6.47 8.63 6.43
N ARG A 429 -7.71 9.01 6.18
CA ARG A 429 -8.07 10.04 5.19
C ARG A 429 -8.94 11.10 5.84
N ALA A 430 -8.58 12.36 5.65
CA ALA A 430 -9.44 13.50 5.89
C ALA A 430 -10.33 13.71 4.66
N ASN A 431 -11.65 13.67 4.83
CA ASN A 431 -12.61 13.90 3.74
C ASN A 431 -12.79 15.41 3.52
N LEU A 432 -11.99 15.99 2.64
CA LEU A 432 -12.03 17.43 2.35
C LEU A 432 -13.30 17.86 1.65
N ALA A 433 -13.98 16.96 0.93
CA ALA A 433 -15.30 17.23 0.35
C ALA A 433 -16.36 17.48 1.43
N LYS A 434 -16.40 16.63 2.48
CA LYS A 434 -17.28 16.88 3.64
C LYS A 434 -16.86 18.11 4.41
N CYS A 435 -15.55 18.37 4.53
CA CYS A 435 -15.05 19.59 5.17
C CYS A 435 -15.57 20.86 4.49
N LEU A 436 -15.61 20.88 3.14
CA LEU A 436 -16.20 21.99 2.39
C LEU A 436 -17.71 22.13 2.71
N LEU A 437 -18.46 21.03 2.71
CA LEU A 437 -19.88 21.07 3.07
C LEU A 437 -20.11 21.53 4.52
N TYR A 438 -19.24 21.15 5.47
CA TYR A 438 -19.29 21.66 6.83
C TYR A 438 -18.99 23.16 6.91
N ALA A 439 -18.03 23.64 6.11
CA ALA A 439 -17.75 25.07 6.04
C ALA A 439 -18.97 25.88 5.56
N LEU A 440 -19.69 25.35 4.56
CA LEU A 440 -20.91 25.96 4.04
C LEU A 440 -22.08 25.94 5.04
N ASN A 441 -22.17 24.87 5.84
CA ASN A 441 -23.29 24.60 6.76
C ASN A 441 -22.96 24.80 8.26
N GLY A 442 -21.88 25.55 8.58
CA GLY A 442 -21.55 25.84 9.98
C GLY A 442 -21.25 24.60 10.83
N GLY A 443 -20.59 23.59 10.25
CA GLY A 443 -20.18 22.36 10.94
C GLY A 443 -21.24 21.27 11.03
N VAL A 444 -22.41 21.46 10.43
CA VAL A 444 -23.48 20.44 10.43
C VAL A 444 -23.28 19.47 9.27
N ASP A 445 -23.39 18.19 9.55
CA ASP A 445 -23.40 17.12 8.54
C ASP A 445 -24.78 17.02 7.87
N VAL A 446 -24.81 17.18 6.55
CA VAL A 446 -26.09 17.20 5.79
C VAL A 446 -26.75 15.82 5.68
N LYS A 447 -26.01 14.73 5.89
CA LYS A 447 -26.53 13.35 5.83
C LYS A 447 -27.12 12.91 7.17
N THR A 448 -26.42 13.17 8.27
CA THR A 448 -26.84 12.74 9.63
C THR A 448 -27.56 13.81 10.42
N ARG A 449 -27.51 15.06 9.97
CA ARG A 449 -28.08 16.25 10.64
C ARG A 449 -27.40 16.56 12.00
N GLU A 450 -26.25 15.98 12.26
CA GLU A 450 -25.50 16.21 13.48
C GLU A 450 -24.57 17.42 13.38
N GLN A 451 -24.42 18.16 14.46
CA GLN A 451 -23.35 19.15 14.62
C GLN A 451 -22.03 18.37 14.86
N VAL A 452 -21.21 18.24 13.85
CA VAL A 452 -19.95 17.47 13.88
C VAL A 452 -18.74 18.40 14.03
N GLY A 453 -18.66 19.42 13.18
CA GLY A 453 -17.64 20.46 13.28
C GLY A 453 -18.04 21.59 14.22
N PRO A 454 -17.14 22.58 14.43
CA PRO A 454 -17.47 23.78 15.19
C PRO A 454 -18.68 24.52 14.60
N ALA A 455 -19.52 25.07 15.45
CA ALA A 455 -20.71 25.85 15.05
C ALA A 455 -20.29 27.24 14.54
N TYR A 456 -19.61 27.26 13.41
CA TYR A 456 -19.29 28.53 12.73
C TYR A 456 -20.54 29.08 12.04
N ARG A 457 -20.50 30.39 11.70
CA ARG A 457 -21.57 31.00 10.94
C ARG A 457 -21.65 30.34 9.54
N PRO A 458 -22.80 29.77 9.16
CA PRO A 458 -23.00 29.24 7.80
C PRO A 458 -22.88 30.33 6.74
N VAL A 459 -22.51 29.93 5.51
CA VAL A 459 -22.53 30.81 4.35
C VAL A 459 -23.98 31.12 4.02
N ALA A 460 -24.34 32.41 3.95
CA ALA A 460 -25.73 32.85 3.89
C ALA A 460 -26.22 33.30 2.50
N GLY A 461 -25.35 33.58 1.55
CA GLY A 461 -25.68 34.15 0.24
C GLY A 461 -26.68 33.32 -0.60
N GLU A 462 -27.47 33.98 -1.43
CA GLU A 462 -28.32 33.34 -2.46
C GLU A 462 -27.46 32.71 -3.59
N VAL A 463 -26.32 33.31 -3.84
CA VAL A 463 -25.26 32.80 -4.73
C VAL A 463 -24.00 32.71 -3.90
N LEU A 464 -23.23 31.61 -4.04
CA LEU A 464 -22.01 31.44 -3.29
C LEU A 464 -20.95 32.45 -3.77
N ASP A 465 -20.38 33.19 -2.84
CA ASP A 465 -19.22 34.06 -3.06
C ASP A 465 -17.92 33.29 -2.80
N TYR A 466 -16.98 33.36 -3.73
CA TYR A 466 -15.74 32.59 -3.68
C TYR A 466 -14.88 32.94 -2.44
N ASP A 467 -14.71 34.23 -2.16
CA ASP A 467 -13.85 34.68 -1.05
C ASP A 467 -14.46 34.33 0.31
N GLU A 468 -15.80 34.46 0.45
CA GLU A 468 -16.52 34.02 1.65
C GLU A 468 -16.36 32.51 1.87
N VAL A 469 -16.52 31.70 0.81
CA VAL A 469 -16.39 30.24 0.88
C VAL A 469 -14.97 29.83 1.23
N ILE A 470 -13.95 30.41 0.60
CA ILE A 470 -12.54 30.14 0.90
C ILE A 470 -12.21 30.46 2.36
N ALA A 471 -12.66 31.62 2.87
CA ALA A 471 -12.44 32.00 4.26
C ALA A 471 -13.12 31.04 5.26
N ALA A 472 -14.33 30.59 4.96
CA ALA A 472 -15.04 29.60 5.78
C ALA A 472 -14.37 28.23 5.71
N TYR A 473 -13.94 27.81 4.54
CA TYR A 473 -13.28 26.55 4.31
C TYR A 473 -11.90 26.48 4.96
N ASP A 474 -11.12 27.54 4.90
CA ASP A 474 -9.82 27.64 5.55
C ASP A 474 -9.92 27.42 7.07
N ARG A 475 -10.91 28.06 7.73
CA ARG A 475 -11.17 27.85 9.17
C ARG A 475 -11.61 26.41 9.48
N MET A 476 -12.44 25.82 8.64
CA MET A 476 -12.93 24.44 8.84
C MET A 476 -11.80 23.43 8.62
N MET A 477 -10.92 23.63 7.63
CA MET A 477 -9.74 22.79 7.43
C MET A 477 -8.77 22.87 8.60
N ASP A 478 -8.62 24.03 9.25
CA ASP A 478 -7.75 24.17 10.42
C ASP A 478 -8.25 23.35 11.62
N TRP A 479 -9.55 23.36 11.89
CA TRP A 479 -10.18 22.49 12.87
C TRP A 479 -9.98 21.01 12.52
N LEU A 480 -10.26 20.62 11.28
CA LEU A 480 -10.15 19.24 10.83
C LEU A 480 -8.71 18.73 10.96
N ALA A 481 -7.71 19.52 10.57
CA ALA A 481 -6.30 19.15 10.69
C ALA A 481 -5.91 18.85 12.15
N GLY A 482 -6.38 19.68 13.09
CA GLY A 482 -6.13 19.45 14.52
C GLY A 482 -6.77 18.17 15.04
N LEU A 483 -8.04 17.96 14.76
CA LEU A 483 -8.77 16.75 15.17
C LEU A 483 -8.18 15.49 14.53
N TYR A 484 -7.81 15.57 13.24
CA TYR A 484 -7.25 14.47 12.48
C TYR A 484 -5.91 14.02 13.05
N VAL A 485 -4.96 14.94 13.24
CA VAL A 485 -3.64 14.62 13.81
C VAL A 485 -3.77 14.08 15.24
N ASN A 486 -4.61 14.68 16.09
CA ASN A 486 -4.83 14.20 17.46
C ASN A 486 -5.42 12.79 17.49
N THR A 487 -6.34 12.49 16.58
CA THR A 487 -6.92 11.14 16.46
C THR A 487 -5.85 10.12 16.09
N LEU A 488 -5.00 10.45 15.12
CA LEU A 488 -3.90 9.57 14.73
C LEU A 488 -2.83 9.42 15.82
N ASN A 489 -2.47 10.49 16.53
CA ASN A 489 -1.53 10.43 17.66
C ASN A 489 -2.00 9.40 18.71
N LEU A 490 -3.28 9.44 19.06
CA LEU A 490 -3.86 8.51 20.01
C LEU A 490 -3.77 7.06 19.50
N ILE A 491 -4.13 6.83 18.25
CA ILE A 491 -4.08 5.50 17.64
C ILE A 491 -2.64 4.96 17.63
N GLN A 492 -1.66 5.75 17.18
CA GLN A 492 -0.27 5.32 17.08
C GLN A 492 0.34 5.03 18.46
N TYR A 493 -0.02 5.82 19.48
CA TYR A 493 0.34 5.52 20.88
C TYR A 493 -0.21 4.16 21.34
N MET A 494 -1.47 3.85 21.02
CA MET A 494 -2.09 2.60 21.44
C MET A 494 -1.51 1.38 20.72
N HIS A 495 -1.07 1.54 19.45
CA HIS A 495 -0.30 0.51 18.76
C HIS A 495 1.03 0.23 19.47
N ASP A 496 1.82 1.25 19.77
CA ASP A 496 3.10 1.06 20.47
C ASP A 496 2.90 0.43 21.87
N LYS A 497 1.80 0.78 22.55
CA LYS A 497 1.53 0.29 23.89
C LYS A 497 1.04 -1.15 23.94
N TYR A 498 0.13 -1.54 23.07
CA TYR A 498 -0.55 -2.83 23.15
C TYR A 498 -0.13 -3.83 22.08
N TYR A 499 0.44 -3.33 21.00
CA TYR A 499 0.89 -4.18 19.89
C TYR A 499 2.05 -3.55 19.12
N TYR A 500 3.25 -3.76 19.64
CA TYR A 500 4.49 -3.33 19.00
C TYR A 500 4.95 -4.35 17.94
N GLU A 501 5.26 -3.89 16.74
CA GLU A 501 5.63 -4.73 15.58
C GLU A 501 7.10 -5.21 15.65
N ALA A 502 7.43 -5.95 16.68
CA ALA A 502 8.80 -6.30 17.04
C ALA A 502 9.56 -7.08 15.96
N ALA A 503 8.87 -7.93 15.18
CA ALA A 503 9.53 -8.76 14.16
C ALA A 503 10.03 -7.91 12.98
N GLU A 504 9.24 -6.91 12.56
CA GLU A 504 9.63 -5.98 11.50
C GLU A 504 10.67 -4.98 12.00
N MET A 505 10.42 -4.38 13.17
CA MET A 505 11.32 -3.40 13.78
C MET A 505 12.68 -4.00 14.19
N ALA A 506 12.78 -5.30 14.38
CA ALA A 506 14.06 -6.00 14.58
C ALA A 506 14.97 -5.93 13.33
N LEU A 507 14.39 -5.72 12.16
CA LEU A 507 15.07 -5.62 10.88
C LEU A 507 15.24 -4.17 10.40
N ILE A 508 15.03 -3.20 11.30
CA ILE A 508 15.24 -1.77 11.08
C ILE A 508 16.29 -1.28 12.09
N ASP A 509 16.98 -0.19 11.75
CA ASP A 509 17.92 0.47 12.65
C ASP A 509 17.23 0.87 13.96
N THR A 510 17.97 0.85 15.06
CA THR A 510 17.41 1.22 16.37
C THR A 510 17.11 2.73 16.45
N ASP A 511 17.93 3.54 15.79
CA ASP A 511 17.68 4.98 15.60
C ASP A 511 16.81 5.18 14.36
N VAL A 512 15.50 5.06 14.54
CA VAL A 512 14.50 5.06 13.48
C VAL A 512 13.99 6.49 13.22
N ARG A 513 14.13 6.96 11.99
CA ARG A 513 13.37 8.13 11.52
C ARG A 513 11.90 7.72 11.30
N ARG A 514 10.98 8.53 11.80
CA ARG A 514 9.55 8.26 11.70
C ARG A 514 8.85 9.30 10.84
N THR A 515 8.09 8.86 9.85
CA THR A 515 7.15 9.71 9.12
C THR A 515 5.74 9.51 9.65
N PHE A 516 4.92 10.54 9.53
CA PHE A 516 3.53 10.57 9.98
C PHE A 516 2.63 10.77 8.78
N ALA A 517 2.10 9.66 8.26
CA ALA A 517 1.28 9.69 7.07
C ALA A 517 -0.06 10.38 7.34
N THR A 518 -0.45 11.26 6.44
CA THR A 518 -1.79 11.83 6.35
C THR A 518 -2.33 11.65 4.94
N GLY A 519 -3.62 11.86 4.73
CA GLY A 519 -4.21 11.67 3.40
C GLY A 519 -5.47 12.47 3.16
N ILE A 520 -5.70 12.79 1.90
CA ILE A 520 -6.83 13.57 1.40
C ILE A 520 -7.77 12.66 0.62
N ALA A 521 -9.07 12.76 0.91
CA ALA A 521 -10.16 12.21 0.11
C ALA A 521 -11.07 13.32 -0.43
N GLY A 522 -11.63 13.12 -1.63
CA GLY A 522 -12.52 14.07 -2.29
C GLY A 522 -11.80 15.23 -2.97
N PHE A 523 -10.52 15.08 -3.27
CA PHE A 523 -9.64 16.11 -3.79
C PHE A 523 -10.20 16.78 -5.03
N SER A 524 -10.43 16.04 -6.11
CA SER A 524 -10.89 16.58 -7.41
C SER A 524 -12.26 17.25 -7.32
N HIS A 525 -13.18 16.69 -6.52
CA HIS A 525 -14.50 17.27 -6.30
C HIS A 525 -14.44 18.61 -5.56
N VAL A 526 -13.49 18.78 -4.63
CA VAL A 526 -13.26 20.08 -3.98
C VAL A 526 -12.69 21.07 -4.99
N VAL A 527 -11.72 20.67 -5.79
CA VAL A 527 -11.11 21.52 -6.83
C VAL A 527 -12.19 22.01 -7.81
N ASP A 528 -12.98 21.09 -8.37
CA ASP A 528 -14.04 21.42 -9.31
C ASP A 528 -15.18 22.25 -8.67
N SER A 529 -15.50 21.99 -7.40
CA SER A 529 -16.48 22.77 -6.65
C SER A 529 -16.02 24.21 -6.42
N LEU A 530 -14.77 24.41 -6.03
CA LEU A 530 -14.20 25.75 -5.88
C LEU A 530 -14.07 26.47 -7.22
N SER A 531 -13.74 25.75 -8.30
CA SER A 531 -13.72 26.27 -9.65
C SER A 531 -15.12 26.69 -10.10
N ALA A 532 -16.15 25.88 -9.84
CA ALA A 532 -17.55 26.22 -10.14
C ALA A 532 -17.99 27.51 -9.41
N ILE A 533 -17.67 27.62 -8.12
CA ILE A 533 -17.99 28.81 -7.32
C ILE A 533 -17.27 30.06 -7.85
N LYS A 534 -16.04 29.91 -8.35
CA LYS A 534 -15.21 31.01 -8.84
C LYS A 534 -15.61 31.49 -10.24
N TYR A 535 -15.97 30.58 -11.14
CA TYR A 535 -16.14 30.87 -12.58
C TYR A 535 -17.56 30.70 -13.12
N ALA A 536 -18.45 30.08 -12.35
CA ALA A 536 -19.85 29.91 -12.71
C ALA A 536 -20.77 30.54 -11.65
N LYS A 537 -22.08 30.44 -11.82
CA LYS A 537 -23.05 30.84 -10.81
C LYS A 537 -23.54 29.63 -10.04
N VAL A 538 -23.18 29.54 -8.77
CA VAL A 538 -23.61 28.46 -7.89
C VAL A 538 -24.63 28.95 -6.89
N THR A 539 -25.88 28.47 -7.03
CA THR A 539 -27.01 28.77 -6.15
C THR A 539 -27.21 27.59 -5.17
N PRO A 540 -27.03 27.79 -3.86
CA PRO A 540 -27.27 26.73 -2.87
C PRO A 540 -28.77 26.48 -2.70
N ILE A 541 -29.18 25.23 -2.71
CA ILE A 541 -30.55 24.80 -2.41
C ILE A 541 -30.62 24.43 -0.93
N ARG A 542 -31.43 25.16 -0.17
CA ARG A 542 -31.62 24.98 1.27
C ARG A 542 -32.92 24.25 1.57
N ASP A 543 -32.87 23.40 2.59
CA ASP A 543 -34.11 22.82 3.14
C ASP A 543 -34.79 23.78 4.13
N GLU A 544 -35.87 23.31 4.74
CA GLU A 544 -36.68 24.06 5.71
C GLU A 544 -35.95 24.47 6.98
N THR A 545 -34.80 23.81 7.28
CA THR A 545 -33.92 24.13 8.42
C THR A 545 -32.85 25.16 8.05
N GLY A 546 -32.76 25.52 6.77
CA GLY A 546 -31.74 26.42 6.24
C GLY A 546 -30.42 25.74 5.85
N LEU A 547 -30.30 24.40 6.01
CA LEU A 547 -29.13 23.65 5.57
C LEU A 547 -29.07 23.58 4.05
N ILE A 548 -27.88 23.77 3.50
CA ILE A 548 -27.60 23.57 2.08
C ILE A 548 -27.52 22.06 1.83
N VAL A 549 -28.48 21.55 1.07
CA VAL A 549 -28.64 20.12 0.79
C VAL A 549 -28.33 19.75 -0.67
N ASP A 550 -28.38 20.72 -1.59
CA ASP A 550 -28.02 20.54 -3.00
C ASP A 550 -27.57 21.87 -3.62
N PHE A 551 -27.15 21.86 -4.87
CA PHE A 551 -26.67 23.04 -5.60
C PHE A 551 -27.21 23.06 -7.01
N LYS A 552 -27.48 24.26 -7.50
CA LYS A 552 -27.73 24.54 -8.91
C LYS A 552 -26.56 25.37 -9.46
N THR A 553 -25.80 24.75 -10.38
CA THR A 553 -24.66 25.39 -11.03
C THR A 553 -25.01 25.75 -12.46
N GLU A 554 -24.89 27.02 -12.82
CA GLU A 554 -25.25 27.58 -14.11
C GLU A 554 -24.02 28.26 -14.74
N GLY A 555 -23.70 27.88 -15.97
CA GLY A 555 -22.52 28.33 -16.72
C GLY A 555 -21.41 27.28 -16.73
N ASP A 556 -20.46 27.46 -17.64
CA ASP A 556 -19.29 26.62 -17.78
C ASP A 556 -18.18 27.06 -16.83
N PHE A 557 -17.41 26.11 -16.34
CA PHE A 557 -16.25 26.37 -15.49
C PHE A 557 -15.11 25.38 -15.80
N PRO A 558 -13.85 25.80 -15.59
CA PRO A 558 -12.70 24.91 -15.77
C PRO A 558 -12.78 23.72 -14.82
N ARG A 559 -12.49 22.52 -15.32
CA ARG A 559 -12.44 21.30 -14.50
C ARG A 559 -11.04 20.73 -14.51
N TYR A 560 -10.63 20.23 -13.36
CA TYR A 560 -9.38 19.51 -13.18
C TYR A 560 -9.33 18.27 -14.10
N GLY A 561 -8.16 17.99 -14.68
CA GLY A 561 -7.95 16.89 -15.62
C GLY A 561 -8.08 17.29 -17.10
N ASN A 562 -8.01 18.58 -17.42
CA ASN A 562 -8.09 19.10 -18.79
C ASN A 562 -6.91 19.99 -19.18
N ASP A 563 -5.84 20.01 -18.38
CA ASP A 563 -4.66 20.87 -18.55
C ASP A 563 -5.03 22.37 -18.56
N ASP A 564 -5.93 22.76 -17.68
CA ASP A 564 -6.38 24.13 -17.51
C ASP A 564 -5.88 24.70 -16.17
N ASP A 565 -4.91 25.62 -16.25
CA ASP A 565 -4.26 26.21 -15.07
C ASP A 565 -5.24 26.84 -14.09
N ARG A 566 -6.41 27.32 -14.55
CA ARG A 566 -7.44 27.92 -13.69
C ARG A 566 -8.01 26.90 -12.68
N ALA A 567 -8.08 25.61 -13.03
CA ALA A 567 -8.48 24.53 -12.15
C ALA A 567 -7.25 23.90 -11.45
N ASP A 568 -6.17 23.69 -12.19
CA ASP A 568 -4.97 23.03 -11.71
C ASP A 568 -4.28 23.85 -10.60
N ASP A 569 -4.28 25.19 -10.66
CA ASP A 569 -3.79 26.08 -9.58
C ASP A 569 -4.61 25.93 -8.29
N ILE A 570 -5.93 25.70 -8.39
CA ILE A 570 -6.76 25.39 -7.20
C ILE A 570 -6.35 24.05 -6.60
N ALA A 571 -6.02 23.06 -7.43
CA ALA A 571 -5.54 21.76 -6.97
C ALA A 571 -4.22 21.86 -6.19
N VAL A 572 -3.24 22.57 -6.73
CA VAL A 572 -1.96 22.85 -6.08
C VAL A 572 -2.16 23.62 -4.77
N TRP A 573 -3.00 24.68 -4.79
CA TRP A 573 -3.34 25.43 -3.57
C TRP A 573 -3.95 24.55 -2.48
N LEU A 574 -4.91 23.70 -2.82
CA LEU A 574 -5.61 22.83 -1.87
C LEU A 574 -4.63 21.87 -1.16
N LEU A 575 -3.75 21.23 -1.93
CA LEU A 575 -2.73 20.34 -1.40
C LEU A 575 -1.80 21.07 -0.41
N GLY A 576 -1.21 22.18 -0.85
CA GLY A 576 -0.28 22.97 -0.03
C GLY A 576 -0.94 23.53 1.22
N LYS A 577 -2.19 24.01 1.08
CA LYS A 577 -2.93 24.62 2.19
C LYS A 577 -3.28 23.63 3.29
N PHE A 578 -3.70 22.43 2.94
CA PHE A 578 -4.00 21.39 3.93
C PHE A 578 -2.74 20.88 4.61
N LEU A 579 -1.65 20.65 3.86
CA LEU A 579 -0.37 20.25 4.42
C LEU A 579 0.18 21.29 5.41
N GLU A 580 0.09 22.58 5.09
CA GLU A 580 0.48 23.67 6.00
C GLU A 580 -0.21 23.56 7.36
N LYS A 581 -1.51 23.23 7.35
CA LYS A 581 -2.28 23.08 8.60
C LYS A 581 -1.89 21.82 9.38
N ILE A 582 -1.59 20.72 8.70
CA ILE A 582 -1.08 19.49 9.32
C ILE A 582 0.27 19.75 10.00
N LYS A 583 1.22 20.41 9.30
CA LYS A 583 2.56 20.69 9.80
C LYS A 583 2.62 21.59 11.06
N LYS A 584 1.53 22.31 11.35
CA LYS A 584 1.42 23.13 12.57
C LYS A 584 1.07 22.30 13.82
N ARG A 585 0.79 21.01 13.68
CA ARG A 585 0.31 20.15 14.78
C ARG A 585 1.44 19.27 15.32
N HIS A 586 1.41 19.03 16.62
CA HIS A 586 2.30 18.06 17.25
C HIS A 586 1.92 16.64 16.79
N THR A 587 2.91 15.87 16.36
CA THR A 587 2.79 14.49 15.92
C THR A 587 3.40 13.54 16.94
N TYR A 588 2.84 12.34 17.05
CA TYR A 588 3.33 11.33 17.98
C TYR A 588 4.80 11.00 17.72
N ARG A 589 5.63 11.03 18.78
CA ARG A 589 7.10 10.81 18.75
C ARG A 589 7.82 11.78 17.80
N ASP A 590 7.34 13.01 17.70
CA ASP A 590 7.90 14.06 16.83
C ASP A 590 8.14 13.60 15.38
N SER A 591 7.28 12.68 14.89
CA SER A 591 7.37 12.16 13.55
C SER A 591 7.08 13.20 12.48
N GLU A 592 7.74 13.10 11.34
CA GLU A 592 7.63 14.09 10.25
C GLU A 592 6.31 13.92 9.48
N PRO A 593 5.44 14.94 9.43
CA PRO A 593 4.17 14.82 8.71
C PRO A 593 4.38 14.76 7.20
N THR A 594 3.80 13.74 6.58
CA THR A 594 3.66 13.59 5.13
C THR A 594 2.19 13.63 4.73
N THR A 595 1.91 13.84 3.45
CA THR A 595 0.53 13.86 2.94
C THR A 595 0.42 13.06 1.65
N SER A 596 -0.75 12.45 1.42
CA SER A 596 -1.08 11.75 0.18
C SER A 596 -2.39 12.26 -0.42
N ILE A 597 -2.52 12.10 -1.74
CA ILE A 597 -3.79 12.16 -2.45
C ILE A 597 -4.10 10.73 -2.89
N LEU A 598 -4.76 9.98 -2.01
CA LEU A 598 -5.00 8.56 -2.19
C LEU A 598 -6.27 8.14 -1.44
N THR A 599 -7.23 7.51 -2.10
CA THR A 599 -8.47 7.03 -1.48
C THR A 599 -8.59 5.52 -1.40
N ILE A 600 -7.73 4.79 -2.12
CA ILE A 600 -7.94 3.36 -2.36
C ILE A 600 -9.32 3.18 -3.03
N THR A 601 -10.00 2.07 -2.86
CA THR A 601 -11.40 1.88 -3.29
C THR A 601 -12.42 2.39 -2.27
N SER A 602 -11.95 2.98 -1.19
CA SER A 602 -12.80 3.57 -0.15
C SER A 602 -13.54 4.83 -0.62
N ASN A 603 -13.20 5.35 -1.81
CA ASN A 603 -13.91 6.44 -2.48
C ASN A 603 -15.43 6.20 -2.57
N VAL A 604 -15.87 4.96 -2.77
CA VAL A 604 -17.31 4.57 -2.77
C VAL A 604 -17.93 4.79 -1.39
N VAL A 605 -17.27 4.28 -0.34
CA VAL A 605 -17.76 4.41 1.05
C VAL A 605 -17.76 5.87 1.49
N TYR A 606 -16.74 6.65 1.11
CA TYR A 606 -16.66 8.08 1.43
C TYR A 606 -17.74 8.88 0.70
N GLY A 607 -17.98 8.53 -0.58
CA GLY A 607 -19.02 9.15 -1.38
C GLY A 607 -20.43 8.94 -0.81
N LYS A 608 -20.74 7.71 -0.35
CA LYS A 608 -22.01 7.41 0.33
C LYS A 608 -22.29 8.32 1.53
N ALA A 609 -21.25 8.67 2.27
CA ALA A 609 -21.35 9.54 3.43
C ALA A 609 -21.31 11.04 3.11
N THR A 610 -21.10 11.44 1.85
CA THR A 610 -20.93 12.84 1.42
C THR A 610 -22.19 13.35 0.71
N GLY A 611 -22.62 14.56 1.04
CA GLY A 611 -23.75 15.27 0.41
C GLY A 611 -23.47 15.71 -1.02
N SER A 612 -24.44 16.33 -1.70
CA SER A 612 -24.25 16.95 -3.01
C SER A 612 -23.20 18.06 -2.98
N MET A 613 -22.51 18.32 -4.09
CA MET A 613 -21.43 19.28 -4.17
C MET A 613 -21.64 20.28 -5.31
N PRO A 614 -21.04 21.49 -5.23
CA PRO A 614 -21.15 22.54 -6.25
C PRO A 614 -20.69 22.15 -7.66
N ASP A 615 -19.79 21.17 -7.80
CA ASP A 615 -19.31 20.66 -9.09
C ASP A 615 -20.36 19.85 -9.87
N GLY A 616 -21.51 19.56 -9.24
CA GLY A 616 -22.62 18.79 -9.81
C GLY A 616 -22.75 17.37 -9.28
N ARG A 617 -21.77 16.87 -8.50
CA ARG A 617 -21.82 15.55 -7.87
C ARG A 617 -23.02 15.46 -6.92
N LYS A 618 -23.79 14.39 -7.00
CA LYS A 618 -24.98 14.17 -6.15
C LYS A 618 -24.66 13.41 -4.86
N ALA A 619 -25.48 13.64 -3.84
CA ALA A 619 -25.36 13.00 -2.55
C ALA A 619 -25.33 11.46 -2.67
N GLY A 620 -24.31 10.82 -2.12
CA GLY A 620 -24.16 9.38 -2.12
C GLY A 620 -23.40 8.78 -3.32
N GLU A 621 -23.17 9.54 -4.38
CA GLU A 621 -22.32 9.10 -5.48
C GLU A 621 -20.87 8.90 -5.00
N PRO A 622 -20.07 7.97 -5.59
CA PRO A 622 -18.65 7.81 -5.27
C PRO A 622 -17.87 9.12 -5.40
N LEU A 623 -16.84 9.30 -4.60
CA LEU A 623 -15.80 10.30 -4.84
C LEU A 623 -14.82 9.77 -5.88
N SER A 624 -14.14 10.65 -6.61
CA SER A 624 -13.04 10.22 -7.49
C SER A 624 -11.89 9.60 -6.72
N PRO A 625 -11.26 8.54 -7.22
CA PRO A 625 -10.16 7.87 -6.52
C PRO A 625 -8.86 8.68 -6.63
N GLY A 626 -8.19 8.88 -5.50
CA GLY A 626 -6.90 9.55 -5.44
C GLY A 626 -6.91 10.93 -6.09
N ALA A 627 -5.93 11.19 -6.94
CA ALA A 627 -5.79 12.44 -7.71
C ALA A 627 -6.45 12.37 -9.09
N ASN A 628 -7.22 11.32 -9.38
CA ASN A 628 -7.98 11.27 -10.64
C ASN A 628 -8.99 12.41 -10.73
N PRO A 629 -9.21 12.94 -11.92
CA PRO A 629 -10.28 13.92 -12.17
C PRO A 629 -11.67 13.42 -11.78
N SER A 630 -12.59 14.33 -11.55
CA SER A 630 -14.00 14.01 -11.26
C SER A 630 -14.63 13.26 -12.43
N TYR A 631 -15.56 12.35 -12.16
CA TYR A 631 -16.22 11.56 -13.21
C TYR A 631 -16.85 12.46 -14.28
N GLY A 632 -16.50 12.17 -15.53
CA GLY A 632 -16.96 12.95 -16.68
C GLY A 632 -16.35 14.36 -16.82
N ALA A 633 -15.37 14.72 -16.00
CA ALA A 633 -14.65 16.01 -16.11
C ALA A 633 -13.67 16.02 -17.29
N GLU A 634 -13.03 14.89 -17.57
CA GLU A 634 -12.00 14.74 -18.61
C GLU A 634 -12.62 14.85 -20.01
N LYS A 635 -12.30 15.92 -20.72
CA LYS A 635 -12.80 16.20 -22.09
C LYS A 635 -11.71 16.25 -23.13
N ASN A 636 -10.45 16.51 -22.73
CA ASN A 636 -9.33 16.79 -23.60
C ASN A 636 -8.41 15.59 -23.87
N GLY A 637 -8.81 14.36 -23.41
CA GLY A 637 -8.06 13.13 -23.64
C GLY A 637 -7.03 12.80 -22.55
N LEU A 638 -6.33 11.68 -22.73
CA LEU A 638 -5.40 11.12 -21.76
C LEU A 638 -4.28 12.09 -21.39
N LEU A 639 -3.63 12.71 -22.38
CA LEU A 639 -2.46 13.55 -22.12
C LEU A 639 -2.82 14.79 -21.30
N ALA A 640 -3.99 15.40 -21.53
CA ALA A 640 -4.45 16.53 -20.75
C ALA A 640 -4.75 16.14 -19.28
N SER A 641 -5.33 14.95 -19.07
CA SER A 641 -5.55 14.40 -17.73
C SER A 641 -4.24 14.16 -16.99
N LEU A 642 -3.26 13.58 -17.65
CA LEU A 642 -1.92 13.35 -17.11
C LEU A 642 -1.21 14.68 -16.80
N ASN A 643 -1.28 15.67 -17.70
CA ASN A 643 -0.65 16.99 -17.50
C ASN A 643 -1.20 17.69 -16.25
N SER A 644 -2.52 17.70 -16.03
CA SER A 644 -3.11 18.27 -14.81
C SER A 644 -2.56 17.60 -13.55
N THR A 645 -2.45 16.27 -13.55
CA THR A 645 -1.93 15.54 -12.38
C THR A 645 -0.43 15.77 -12.17
N ALA A 646 0.34 15.92 -13.25
CA ALA A 646 1.78 16.18 -13.19
C ALA A 646 2.15 17.53 -12.53
N LYS A 647 1.22 18.50 -12.54
CA LYS A 647 1.40 19.81 -11.87
C LYS A 647 1.37 19.72 -10.33
N LEU A 648 0.89 18.60 -9.76
CA LEU A 648 0.87 18.41 -8.31
C LEU A 648 2.28 18.13 -7.79
N PRO A 649 2.84 18.98 -6.90
CA PRO A 649 4.23 18.85 -6.49
C PRO A 649 4.43 17.68 -5.51
N TYR A 650 5.23 16.68 -5.91
CA TYR A 650 5.52 15.50 -5.08
C TYR A 650 6.12 15.87 -3.70
N HIS A 651 6.98 16.88 -3.62
CA HIS A 651 7.59 17.31 -2.36
C HIS A 651 6.59 17.82 -1.31
N TRP A 652 5.35 18.10 -1.70
CA TRP A 652 4.23 18.37 -0.77
C TRP A 652 3.39 17.13 -0.46
N ALA A 653 3.53 16.08 -1.25
CA ALA A 653 2.75 14.86 -1.11
C ALA A 653 3.66 13.62 -1.01
N LEU A 654 4.61 13.65 -0.06
CA LEU A 654 5.61 12.59 0.13
C LEU A 654 5.00 11.22 0.52
N ASP A 655 3.73 11.19 0.92
CA ASP A 655 2.96 9.96 1.13
C ASP A 655 2.20 9.51 -0.16
N GLY A 656 2.46 10.19 -1.28
CA GLY A 656 2.13 9.80 -2.64
C GLY A 656 0.91 10.45 -3.27
N ILE A 657 0.92 10.49 -4.61
CA ILE A 657 -0.14 11.04 -5.47
C ILE A 657 -0.63 9.91 -6.38
N SER A 658 -1.74 9.28 -6.02
CA SER A 658 -2.26 8.14 -6.80
C SER A 658 -3.02 8.62 -8.04
N ASN A 659 -2.57 8.16 -9.21
CA ASN A 659 -3.24 8.36 -10.49
C ASN A 659 -3.47 7.01 -11.17
N THR A 660 -4.69 6.74 -11.63
CA THR A 660 -5.07 5.49 -12.31
C THR A 660 -5.75 5.82 -13.62
N GLN A 661 -5.19 5.34 -14.73
CA GLN A 661 -5.72 5.54 -16.07
C GLN A 661 -6.20 4.23 -16.67
N THR A 662 -7.38 4.24 -17.29
CA THR A 662 -7.88 3.14 -18.12
C THR A 662 -7.85 3.59 -19.57
N ILE A 663 -7.15 2.81 -20.41
CA ILE A 663 -6.90 3.15 -21.80
C ILE A 663 -7.47 2.04 -22.67
N ASN A 664 -8.30 2.41 -23.63
CA ASN A 664 -8.76 1.46 -24.64
C ASN A 664 -7.56 0.95 -25.45
N PRO A 665 -7.39 -0.37 -25.61
CA PRO A 665 -6.28 -0.92 -26.36
C PRO A 665 -6.07 -0.30 -27.76
N GLY A 666 -7.17 0.06 -28.44
CA GLY A 666 -7.14 0.74 -29.74
C GLY A 666 -6.51 2.14 -29.72
N ALA A 667 -6.55 2.84 -28.59
CA ALA A 667 -5.93 4.15 -28.45
C ALA A 667 -4.39 4.05 -28.32
N LEU A 668 -3.87 2.92 -27.81
CA LEU A 668 -2.43 2.66 -27.69
C LEU A 668 -1.83 2.06 -28.97
N GLY A 669 -2.58 1.32 -29.77
CA GLY A 669 -2.06 0.70 -30.98
C GLY A 669 -2.82 -0.54 -31.43
N HIS A 670 -2.41 -1.10 -32.58
CA HIS A 670 -3.12 -2.22 -33.24
C HIS A 670 -2.71 -3.60 -32.71
N ASN A 671 -1.54 -3.71 -32.09
CA ASN A 671 -1.00 -4.95 -31.53
C ASN A 671 -0.26 -4.63 -30.20
N ASP A 672 0.07 -5.67 -29.45
CA ASP A 672 0.64 -5.50 -28.11
C ASP A 672 2.03 -4.87 -28.13
N GLU A 673 2.81 -5.07 -29.19
CA GLU A 673 4.12 -4.45 -29.38
C GLU A 673 4.01 -2.92 -29.56
N GLU A 674 3.10 -2.47 -30.43
CA GLU A 674 2.81 -1.04 -30.59
C GLU A 674 2.26 -0.43 -29.32
N ARG A 675 1.36 -1.14 -28.61
CA ARG A 675 0.77 -0.69 -27.35
C ARG A 675 1.83 -0.48 -26.29
N ALA A 676 2.75 -1.46 -26.14
CA ALA A 676 3.85 -1.36 -25.20
C ALA A 676 4.76 -0.17 -25.52
N LYS A 677 5.16 0.00 -26.78
CA LYS A 677 5.98 1.12 -27.24
C LYS A 677 5.31 2.46 -26.98
N ASN A 678 4.04 2.61 -27.32
CA ASN A 678 3.32 3.87 -27.14
C ASN A 678 3.06 4.15 -25.64
N LEU A 679 2.85 3.11 -24.82
CA LEU A 679 2.74 3.27 -23.37
C LEU A 679 4.06 3.79 -22.77
N VAL A 680 5.22 3.32 -23.20
CA VAL A 680 6.52 3.86 -22.78
C VAL A 680 6.61 5.35 -23.12
N GLN A 681 6.22 5.78 -24.31
CA GLN A 681 6.25 7.19 -24.69
C GLN A 681 5.33 8.06 -23.83
N VAL A 682 4.15 7.55 -23.48
CA VAL A 682 3.23 8.23 -22.56
C VAL A 682 3.85 8.37 -21.17
N MET A 683 4.49 7.30 -20.66
CA MET A 683 5.14 7.32 -19.34
C MET A 683 6.35 8.25 -19.33
N ASP A 684 7.21 8.20 -20.34
CA ASP A 684 8.35 9.12 -20.45
C ASP A 684 7.85 10.57 -20.41
N GLY A 685 6.87 10.93 -21.25
CA GLY A 685 6.32 12.29 -21.29
C GLY A 685 5.62 12.73 -19.99
N TYR A 686 5.00 11.80 -19.27
CA TYR A 686 4.32 12.08 -18.00
C TYR A 686 5.32 12.27 -16.84
N PHE A 687 6.28 11.36 -16.70
CA PHE A 687 7.24 11.39 -15.60
C PHE A 687 8.29 12.49 -15.75
N MET A 688 8.71 12.83 -16.98
CA MET A 688 9.59 13.99 -17.25
C MET A 688 9.00 15.33 -16.76
N GLN A 689 7.67 15.44 -16.62
CA GLN A 689 7.00 16.62 -16.06
C GLN A 689 7.04 16.66 -14.53
N GLY A 690 7.64 15.66 -13.87
CA GLY A 690 7.71 15.57 -12.41
C GLY A 690 6.51 14.90 -11.77
N ALA A 691 5.66 14.22 -12.55
CA ALA A 691 4.58 13.38 -12.02
C ALA A 691 5.11 12.25 -11.13
N HIS A 692 4.32 11.83 -10.14
CA HIS A 692 4.78 10.86 -9.15
C HIS A 692 4.47 9.41 -9.54
N HIS A 693 3.20 9.08 -9.85
CA HIS A 693 2.72 7.71 -9.91
C HIS A 693 1.71 7.49 -11.05
N LEU A 694 1.74 6.30 -11.63
CA LEU A 694 0.78 5.87 -12.64
C LEU A 694 0.39 4.40 -12.45
N ASN A 695 -0.90 4.15 -12.30
CA ASN A 695 -1.54 2.87 -12.56
C ASN A 695 -2.09 2.85 -13.98
N VAL A 696 -1.86 1.76 -14.71
CA VAL A 696 -2.36 1.60 -16.08
C VAL A 696 -3.23 0.35 -16.19
N ASN A 697 -4.43 0.54 -16.72
CA ASN A 697 -5.32 -0.52 -17.19
C ASN A 697 -5.43 -0.45 -18.71
N VAL A 698 -5.27 -1.57 -19.41
CA VAL A 698 -5.38 -1.64 -20.88
C VAL A 698 -6.48 -2.62 -21.26
N PHE A 699 -7.72 -2.16 -21.23
CA PHE A 699 -8.91 -2.90 -21.66
C PHE A 699 -10.08 -1.93 -21.94
N GLY A 700 -11.09 -2.41 -22.69
CA GLY A 700 -12.30 -1.63 -22.93
C GLY A 700 -13.36 -1.84 -21.84
N THR A 701 -14.31 -0.92 -21.74
CA THR A 701 -15.42 -0.95 -20.78
C THR A 701 -16.30 -2.18 -20.95
N GLU A 702 -16.43 -2.71 -22.18
CA GLU A 702 -17.23 -3.90 -22.50
C GLU A 702 -16.73 -5.14 -21.75
N LYS A 703 -15.41 -5.29 -21.60
CA LYS A 703 -14.81 -6.39 -20.84
C LYS A 703 -15.18 -6.33 -19.36
N LEU A 704 -15.23 -5.13 -18.77
CA LEU A 704 -15.67 -4.94 -17.38
C LEU A 704 -17.14 -5.31 -17.21
N ILE A 705 -18.00 -4.90 -18.13
CA ILE A 705 -19.44 -5.21 -18.10
C ILE A 705 -19.64 -6.72 -18.22
N ASP A 706 -18.98 -7.38 -19.16
CA ASP A 706 -19.08 -8.84 -19.34
C ASP A 706 -18.57 -9.60 -18.10
N ALA A 707 -17.42 -9.18 -17.53
CA ALA A 707 -16.89 -9.78 -16.30
C ALA A 707 -17.80 -9.57 -15.08
N MET A 708 -18.51 -8.43 -15.01
CA MET A 708 -19.46 -8.13 -13.96
C MET A 708 -20.75 -8.98 -14.09
N GLU A 709 -21.18 -9.29 -15.29
CA GLU A 709 -22.41 -10.03 -15.56
C GLU A 709 -22.18 -11.55 -15.64
N HIS A 710 -20.94 -11.96 -15.95
CA HIS A 710 -20.54 -13.36 -16.12
C HIS A 710 -19.28 -13.71 -15.33
N PRO A 711 -19.27 -13.48 -13.98
CA PRO A 711 -18.07 -13.72 -13.15
C PRO A 711 -17.67 -15.19 -13.07
N GLU A 712 -18.53 -16.11 -13.51
CA GLU A 712 -18.28 -17.55 -13.54
C GLU A 712 -17.35 -17.98 -14.67
N LYS A 713 -17.16 -17.16 -15.71
CA LYS A 713 -16.27 -17.48 -16.82
C LYS A 713 -14.82 -17.63 -16.32
N GLU A 714 -14.15 -18.70 -16.75
CA GLU A 714 -12.78 -19.02 -16.31
C GLU A 714 -11.77 -17.92 -16.68
N GLU A 715 -11.97 -17.22 -17.79
CA GLU A 715 -11.13 -16.10 -18.22
C GLU A 715 -11.13 -14.91 -17.24
N TYR A 716 -12.18 -14.75 -16.42
CA TYR A 716 -12.28 -13.71 -15.40
C TYR A 716 -11.79 -14.13 -14.02
N ALA A 717 -11.45 -15.41 -13.82
CA ALA A 717 -11.01 -15.94 -12.53
C ALA A 717 -9.81 -15.16 -11.92
N ASN A 718 -8.91 -14.70 -12.78
CA ASN A 718 -7.73 -13.91 -12.41
C ASN A 718 -7.69 -12.53 -13.08
N PHE A 719 -8.83 -12.07 -13.62
CA PHE A 719 -8.88 -10.76 -14.26
C PHE A 719 -8.57 -9.68 -13.24
N THR A 720 -7.34 -9.17 -13.36
CA THR A 720 -6.77 -8.17 -12.44
C THR A 720 -6.92 -6.78 -13.03
N ILE A 721 -7.32 -5.83 -12.19
CA ILE A 721 -7.43 -4.42 -12.53
C ILE A 721 -6.69 -3.56 -11.50
N ARG A 722 -6.12 -2.46 -11.97
CA ARG A 722 -5.59 -1.39 -11.12
C ARG A 722 -6.72 -0.48 -10.67
N VAL A 723 -6.78 -0.14 -9.38
CA VAL A 723 -7.89 0.65 -8.83
C VAL A 723 -7.48 2.00 -8.25
N SER A 724 -6.52 2.05 -7.35
CA SER A 724 -5.95 3.29 -6.79
C SER A 724 -4.73 2.94 -5.95
N GLY A 725 -3.54 2.90 -6.55
CA GLY A 725 -2.27 2.54 -5.91
C GLY A 725 -2.09 1.03 -5.67
N TYR A 726 -3.02 0.17 -6.09
CA TYR A 726 -2.92 -1.28 -6.02
C TYR A 726 -3.85 -1.96 -7.02
N ALA A 727 -3.76 -3.29 -7.12
CA ALA A 727 -4.62 -4.10 -7.98
C ALA A 727 -5.57 -4.97 -7.17
N VAL A 728 -6.65 -5.38 -7.82
CA VAL A 728 -7.62 -6.34 -7.29
C VAL A 728 -8.11 -7.26 -8.40
N LYS A 729 -8.65 -8.42 -8.06
CA LYS A 729 -9.45 -9.19 -9.02
C LYS A 729 -10.80 -8.50 -9.16
N PHE A 730 -11.19 -8.18 -10.38
CA PHE A 730 -12.42 -7.42 -10.66
C PHE A 730 -13.67 -8.14 -10.14
N ILE A 731 -13.71 -9.45 -10.23
CA ILE A 731 -14.85 -10.27 -9.78
C ILE A 731 -14.98 -10.34 -8.24
N ASP A 732 -13.94 -9.99 -7.49
CA ASP A 732 -13.95 -9.97 -6.01
C ASP A 732 -14.47 -8.62 -5.45
N LEU A 733 -14.68 -7.63 -6.32
CA LEU A 733 -15.28 -6.34 -5.95
C LEU A 733 -16.77 -6.48 -5.67
N THR A 734 -17.29 -5.65 -4.75
CA THR A 734 -18.75 -5.50 -4.61
C THR A 734 -19.34 -4.92 -5.88
N ARG A 735 -20.63 -5.19 -6.15
CA ARG A 735 -21.32 -4.65 -7.34
C ARG A 735 -21.20 -3.13 -7.46
N GLU A 736 -21.25 -2.42 -6.34
CA GLU A 736 -21.11 -0.95 -6.32
C GLU A 736 -19.70 -0.50 -6.71
N GLN A 737 -18.68 -1.21 -6.26
CA GLN A 737 -17.29 -0.94 -6.63
C GLN A 737 -17.01 -1.29 -8.11
N GLN A 738 -17.62 -2.36 -8.63
CA GLN A 738 -17.57 -2.70 -10.06
C GLN A 738 -18.18 -1.58 -10.90
N LEU A 739 -19.35 -1.08 -10.50
CA LEU A 739 -20.01 0.03 -11.18
C LEU A 739 -19.19 1.33 -11.11
N ASP A 740 -18.53 1.60 -9.97
CA ASP A 740 -17.60 2.73 -9.83
C ASP A 740 -16.45 2.63 -10.85
N VAL A 741 -15.83 1.44 -10.97
CA VAL A 741 -14.73 1.21 -11.93
C VAL A 741 -15.22 1.38 -13.37
N ILE A 742 -16.40 0.88 -13.71
CA ILE A 742 -17.00 0.99 -15.04
C ILE A 742 -17.33 2.46 -15.38
N ALA A 743 -17.71 3.27 -14.38
CA ALA A 743 -18.02 4.67 -14.57
C ALA A 743 -16.80 5.59 -14.73
N ARG A 744 -15.59 5.08 -14.47
CA ARG A 744 -14.33 5.83 -14.66
C ARG A 744 -14.09 6.10 -16.15
N THR A 745 -13.36 7.17 -16.43
CA THR A 745 -12.99 7.49 -17.82
C THR A 745 -12.18 6.36 -18.43
N CYS A 746 -12.61 5.87 -19.58
CA CYS A 746 -11.83 4.99 -20.45
C CYS A 746 -11.40 5.82 -21.66
N HIS A 747 -10.09 6.03 -21.81
CA HIS A 747 -9.57 6.90 -22.87
C HIS A 747 -9.53 6.18 -24.21
N ASP A 748 -10.33 6.68 -25.17
CA ASP A 748 -10.37 6.17 -26.55
C ASP A 748 -9.39 6.91 -27.48
N ARG A 749 -8.71 7.94 -26.96
CA ARG A 749 -7.70 8.75 -27.67
C ARG A 749 -6.64 9.25 -26.69
N MET A 750 -5.46 9.49 -27.22
CA MET A 750 -4.36 10.13 -26.48
C MET A 750 -4.63 11.58 -26.14
#